data_8c03c3f2a32ed3d36e32d4310d097152
#
_entry.id   8c03c3f2a32ed3d36e32d4310d097152
#
_cell.length_a   1.000
_cell.length_b   1.000
_cell.length_c   1.000
_cell.angle_alpha   90.00
_cell.angle_beta   90.00
_cell.angle_gamma   90.00
#
_symmetry.space_group_name_H-M   'P 1'
#
loop_
_entity.id
_entity.type
_entity.pdbx_description
1 polymer ?
#
loop_
_entity_poly.entity_id
_entity_poly.type
_entity_poly.pdbx_seq_one_letter_code
_entity_poly.pdbx_strand_id
1 'polypeptide(L)'
;MAIPSKIKNNEDILFLEFKKKLQKYLNSYQIKKIEKAFLTAKKAHSGQKRKSGENYITHPLDAANYLADYNLDHETIMAAILHDVIEDTDISLEDLGKKFGKTVAELVDGVSKLDKINFDSKEEADAANIQKMILAMSNDIRVLLIKLADRRHNLSTIKVLDRKKAKRIAKETLEIYAPLALRLGIHNLSKELENLSFQTYYPLRQEILSQQIDKARGNRKFLMNKIQAEVIKKLESESIKSQTKAREKHAYGIYKKMKSKELKFSQIHDIFGVRIITGSVDFCYRALGCIHNLYKPIPGRFKDYIAIPKSNGYQSLHTSVLGPHNLPMEFQIRTDDMHQLAEAGIAAHWFYKTKSSISKLSREQQWLNNLLDIQKQSGNPTEFLGSIKQDLNPGKVYVFSSKGEIIELPKKATLIDFAYSIHTDVGNKYLSGKVDGETKPPNTILKNGQRIVIKNSAKSKPDPAWLNFVISVKARTSIRNYLRSIHASDAIKLGKKLLKSSLEELNVSLEDVPKKTLKFILSEYKYKSIEDLYKSIGLGNKIPKLIALRMAPSFKKIDSASPYDIEGSEGLVMSYAKCCHPVPGDLIVGHTSQGKGIVVHRSSCKSINRTKFDSESIELRWSENVDNNFNASIMIEVENQRGVLAQVSSVIAQSEHNIESVNYTDSHETGHNMMVFVISVKNIIQIRKLLDKLKKIKNVFRAERKRS
;
A
#
# COMPACT_ATOMS: atom_id res chain seq x y z
N MET A 1 -24.60 28.80 37.71
CA MET A 1 -25.68 27.78 37.61
C MET A 1 -25.21 26.54 38.33
N ALA A 2 -25.86 26.16 39.39
CA ALA A 2 -25.53 24.99 40.22
C ALA A 2 -25.65 23.70 39.42
N ILE A 3 -24.63 22.83 39.50
CA ILE A 3 -24.63 21.49 38.93
C ILE A 3 -25.71 20.66 39.62
N PRO A 4 -26.67 20.04 38.91
CA PRO A 4 -27.69 19.24 39.57
C PRO A 4 -27.04 18.06 40.31
N SER A 5 -27.43 17.81 41.53
CA SER A 5 -26.89 16.83 42.49
C SER A 5 -27.06 15.34 42.11
N LYS A 6 -27.29 15.01 40.84
CA LYS A 6 -27.46 13.64 40.31
C LYS A 6 -26.35 13.17 39.36
N ILE A 7 -25.24 13.90 39.19
CA ILE A 7 -24.11 13.44 38.31
C ILE A 7 -23.23 12.54 39.17
N LYS A 8 -23.50 11.23 39.15
CA LYS A 8 -22.76 10.23 39.93
C LYS A 8 -21.71 9.46 39.14
N ASN A 9 -21.70 9.53 37.79
CA ASN A 9 -20.85 8.68 36.97
C ASN A 9 -20.00 9.50 35.98
N ASN A 10 -18.77 9.07 35.74
CA ASN A 10 -17.82 9.70 34.81
C ASN A 10 -18.39 9.83 33.38
N GLU A 11 -19.21 8.85 32.95
CA GLU A 11 -19.81 8.84 31.60
C GLU A 11 -20.78 10.00 31.38
N ASP A 12 -21.50 10.41 32.44
CA ASP A 12 -22.49 11.49 32.35
C ASP A 12 -21.78 12.85 32.21
N ILE A 13 -20.62 13.00 32.84
CA ILE A 13 -19.75 14.18 32.67
C ILE A 13 -19.22 14.24 31.23
N LEU A 14 -18.69 13.14 30.70
CA LEU A 14 -18.21 13.04 29.32
C LEU A 14 -19.33 13.34 28.32
N PHE A 15 -20.56 12.85 28.58
CA PHE A 15 -21.69 13.13 27.72
C PHE A 15 -22.10 14.61 27.78
N LEU A 16 -22.01 15.26 28.93
CA LEU A 16 -22.31 16.69 29.05
C LEU A 16 -21.31 17.55 28.24
N GLU A 17 -20.05 17.23 28.30
CA GLU A 17 -19.00 17.89 27.47
C GLU A 17 -19.26 17.68 25.99
N PHE A 18 -19.57 16.44 25.60
CA PHE A 18 -19.94 16.09 24.23
C PHE A 18 -21.20 16.87 23.79
N LYS A 19 -22.24 16.97 24.62
CA LYS A 19 -23.45 17.73 24.34
C LYS A 19 -23.15 19.21 24.06
N LYS A 20 -22.24 19.85 24.83
CA LYS A 20 -21.81 21.23 24.59
C LYS A 20 -21.17 21.40 23.21
N LYS A 21 -20.43 20.39 22.75
CA LYS A 21 -19.82 20.37 21.42
C LYS A 21 -20.87 20.29 20.31
N LEU A 22 -21.86 19.40 20.46
CA LEU A 22 -22.97 19.24 19.51
C LEU A 22 -23.84 20.51 19.39
N GLN A 23 -24.05 21.24 20.49
CA GLN A 23 -24.82 22.50 20.51
C GLN A 23 -24.27 23.60 19.60
N LYS A 24 -23.01 23.48 19.16
CA LYS A 24 -22.39 24.46 18.25
C LYS A 24 -22.91 24.35 16.81
N TYR A 25 -23.48 23.19 16.41
CA TYR A 25 -23.88 22.97 15.03
C TYR A 25 -25.19 22.18 14.85
N LEU A 26 -25.73 21.53 15.88
CA LEU A 26 -26.99 20.81 15.83
C LEU A 26 -28.10 21.57 16.61
N ASN A 27 -29.36 21.41 16.14
CA ASN A 27 -30.49 21.98 16.81
C ASN A 27 -30.93 21.13 18.02
N SER A 28 -31.78 21.72 18.87
CA SER A 28 -32.23 21.08 20.13
C SER A 28 -32.99 19.77 19.92
N TYR A 29 -33.73 19.62 18.80
CA TYR A 29 -34.46 18.39 18.48
C TYR A 29 -33.50 17.24 18.15
N GLN A 30 -32.48 17.52 17.34
CA GLN A 30 -31.43 16.55 16.98
C GLN A 30 -30.62 16.09 18.19
N ILE A 31 -30.29 17.02 19.09
CA ILE A 31 -29.57 16.74 20.33
C ILE A 31 -30.41 15.83 21.26
N LYS A 32 -31.72 16.06 21.37
CA LYS A 32 -32.60 15.16 22.14
C LYS A 32 -32.63 13.74 21.60
N LYS A 33 -32.57 13.55 20.27
CA LYS A 33 -32.46 12.23 19.65
C LYS A 33 -31.16 11.54 20.01
N ILE A 34 -30.02 12.26 19.96
CA ILE A 34 -28.71 11.75 20.35
C ILE A 34 -28.68 11.37 21.83
N GLU A 35 -29.29 12.18 22.70
CA GLU A 35 -29.42 11.88 24.13
C GLU A 35 -30.19 10.58 24.35
N LYS A 36 -31.31 10.37 23.63
CA LYS A 36 -32.07 9.12 23.64
C LYS A 36 -31.22 7.93 23.18
N ALA A 37 -30.38 8.08 22.15
CA ALA A 37 -29.48 7.05 21.68
C ALA A 37 -28.42 6.69 22.74
N PHE A 38 -27.82 7.71 23.39
CA PHE A 38 -26.87 7.51 24.47
C PHE A 38 -27.51 6.77 25.68
N LEU A 39 -28.67 7.17 26.12
CA LEU A 39 -29.38 6.49 27.22
C LEU A 39 -29.73 5.04 26.87
N THR A 40 -30.11 4.77 25.61
CA THR A 40 -30.39 3.42 25.15
C THR A 40 -29.11 2.56 25.13
N ALA A 41 -28.03 3.06 24.58
CA ALA A 41 -26.74 2.35 24.57
C ALA A 41 -26.18 2.14 25.99
N LYS A 42 -26.26 3.15 26.86
CA LYS A 42 -25.87 3.04 28.28
C LYS A 42 -26.63 1.96 29.01
N LYS A 43 -27.96 1.86 28.79
CA LYS A 43 -28.79 0.80 29.37
C LYS A 43 -28.46 -0.58 28.80
N ALA A 44 -28.26 -0.68 27.49
CA ALA A 44 -27.94 -1.93 26.79
C ALA A 44 -26.59 -2.53 27.22
N HIS A 45 -25.58 -1.69 27.44
CA HIS A 45 -24.25 -2.10 27.91
C HIS A 45 -24.09 -2.04 29.45
N SER A 46 -25.21 -2.00 30.20
CA SER A 46 -25.14 -1.95 31.65
C SER A 46 -24.43 -3.17 32.22
N GLY A 47 -23.46 -2.94 33.10
CA GLY A 47 -22.65 -4.01 33.73
C GLY A 47 -21.49 -4.50 32.85
N GLN A 48 -21.44 -4.17 31.58
CA GLN A 48 -20.32 -4.52 30.70
C GLN A 48 -19.10 -3.60 30.94
N LYS A 49 -17.91 -4.18 31.04
CA LYS A 49 -16.64 -3.46 31.18
C LYS A 49 -15.69 -3.82 30.06
N ARG A 50 -14.92 -2.86 29.62
CA ARG A 50 -13.79 -3.10 28.71
C ARG A 50 -12.63 -3.78 29.45
N LYS A 51 -11.70 -4.36 28.68
CA LYS A 51 -10.45 -4.91 29.26
C LYS A 51 -9.58 -3.85 29.97
N SER A 52 -9.80 -2.58 29.69
CA SER A 52 -9.18 -1.43 30.38
C SER A 52 -9.80 -1.15 31.76
N GLY A 53 -10.91 -1.83 32.12
CA GLY A 53 -11.65 -1.63 33.36
C GLY A 53 -12.73 -0.55 33.31
N GLU A 54 -12.79 0.25 32.25
CA GLU A 54 -13.80 1.28 32.04
C GLU A 54 -15.15 0.68 31.65
N ASN A 55 -16.25 1.42 31.91
CA ASN A 55 -17.58 1.02 31.46
C ASN A 55 -17.65 1.05 29.93
N TYR A 56 -18.32 0.05 29.32
CA TYR A 56 -18.31 -0.14 27.87
C TYR A 56 -18.78 1.07 27.09
N ILE A 57 -19.77 1.82 27.59
CA ILE A 57 -20.38 2.99 26.95
C ILE A 57 -19.37 4.12 26.65
N THR A 58 -18.22 4.17 27.34
CA THR A 58 -17.18 5.17 27.07
C THR A 58 -16.61 5.05 25.67
N HIS A 59 -16.56 3.81 25.13
CA HIS A 59 -16.05 3.53 23.81
C HIS A 59 -16.90 4.14 22.68
N PRO A 60 -18.19 3.80 22.52
CA PRO A 60 -19.01 4.39 21.47
C PRO A 60 -19.19 5.90 21.66
N LEU A 61 -19.14 6.39 22.90
CA LEU A 61 -19.18 7.82 23.16
C LEU A 61 -17.91 8.54 22.65
N ASP A 62 -16.70 7.97 22.84
CA ASP A 62 -15.46 8.56 22.30
C ASP A 62 -15.47 8.55 20.77
N ALA A 63 -15.91 7.44 20.15
CA ALA A 63 -16.05 7.37 18.70
C ALA A 63 -17.01 8.46 18.16
N ALA A 64 -18.18 8.65 18.81
CA ALA A 64 -19.13 9.68 18.44
C ALA A 64 -18.58 11.10 18.69
N ASN A 65 -17.87 11.32 19.80
CA ASN A 65 -17.24 12.59 20.12
C ASN A 65 -16.17 12.97 19.09
N TYR A 66 -15.40 12.01 18.61
CA TYR A 66 -14.43 12.22 17.53
C TYR A 66 -15.11 12.62 16.21
N LEU A 67 -16.20 11.95 15.85
CA LEU A 67 -16.99 12.30 14.66
C LEU A 67 -17.65 13.68 14.75
N ALA A 68 -17.99 14.14 15.96
CA ALA A 68 -18.50 15.49 16.18
C ALA A 68 -17.47 16.59 15.88
N ASP A 69 -16.15 16.30 15.91
CA ASP A 69 -15.10 17.24 15.47
C ASP A 69 -15.20 17.56 13.98
N TYR A 70 -15.79 16.66 13.20
CA TYR A 70 -16.08 16.83 11.78
C TYR A 70 -17.48 17.36 11.50
N ASN A 71 -18.25 17.75 12.55
CA ASN A 71 -19.63 18.26 12.50
C ASN A 71 -20.58 17.40 11.65
N LEU A 72 -20.49 16.09 11.80
CA LEU A 72 -21.35 15.15 11.09
C LEU A 72 -22.80 15.22 11.56
N ASP A 73 -23.71 14.76 10.72
CA ASP A 73 -25.14 14.78 10.98
C ASP A 73 -25.53 13.93 12.21
N HIS A 74 -26.70 14.22 12.75
CA HIS A 74 -27.18 13.58 13.97
C HIS A 74 -27.44 12.08 13.82
N GLU A 75 -27.75 11.60 12.62
CA GLU A 75 -27.95 10.16 12.33
C GLU A 75 -26.63 9.41 12.42
N THR A 76 -25.56 9.96 11.85
CA THR A 76 -24.19 9.42 11.96
C THR A 76 -23.71 9.36 13.41
N ILE A 77 -23.97 10.42 14.18
CA ILE A 77 -23.61 10.48 15.60
C ILE A 77 -24.38 9.44 16.41
N MET A 78 -25.70 9.29 16.16
CA MET A 78 -26.51 8.26 16.81
C MET A 78 -26.02 6.85 16.44
N ALA A 79 -25.73 6.61 15.16
CA ALA A 79 -25.22 5.32 14.70
C ALA A 79 -23.86 5.00 15.35
N ALA A 80 -22.98 6.00 15.53
CA ALA A 80 -21.72 5.81 16.23
C ALA A 80 -21.88 5.46 17.72
N ILE A 81 -22.91 6.01 18.40
CA ILE A 81 -23.22 5.66 19.79
C ILE A 81 -23.80 4.24 19.89
N LEU A 82 -24.51 3.79 18.86
CA LEU A 82 -25.27 2.54 18.86
C LEU A 82 -24.55 1.39 18.14
N HIS A 83 -23.34 1.59 17.59
CA HIS A 83 -22.73 0.68 16.63
C HIS A 83 -22.47 -0.75 17.17
N ASP A 84 -22.15 -0.88 18.45
CA ASP A 84 -21.91 -2.18 19.11
C ASP A 84 -23.17 -2.80 19.73
N VAL A 85 -24.30 -2.06 19.79
CA VAL A 85 -25.51 -2.51 20.51
C VAL A 85 -26.07 -3.81 19.92
N ILE A 86 -26.05 -3.97 18.60
CA ILE A 86 -26.55 -5.19 17.92
C ILE A 86 -25.62 -6.40 18.16
N GLU A 87 -24.32 -6.16 18.31
CA GLU A 87 -23.34 -7.25 18.45
C GLU A 87 -23.24 -7.77 19.87
N ASP A 88 -23.30 -6.86 20.84
CA ASP A 88 -22.95 -7.14 22.23
C ASP A 88 -24.18 -7.15 23.16
N THR A 89 -25.40 -6.96 22.63
CA THR A 89 -26.64 -6.93 23.41
C THR A 89 -27.82 -7.60 22.69
N ASP A 90 -28.96 -7.78 23.37
CA ASP A 90 -30.18 -8.43 22.83
C ASP A 90 -31.05 -7.49 21.96
N ILE A 91 -30.62 -6.25 21.68
CA ILE A 91 -31.40 -5.31 20.89
C ILE A 91 -31.30 -5.66 19.41
N SER A 92 -32.46 -5.90 18.77
CA SER A 92 -32.51 -6.25 17.35
C SER A 92 -32.35 -5.03 16.42
N LEU A 93 -31.99 -5.29 15.17
CA LEU A 93 -31.95 -4.27 14.12
C LEU A 93 -33.31 -3.61 13.89
N GLU A 94 -34.39 -4.40 13.97
CA GLU A 94 -35.78 -3.90 13.84
C GLU A 94 -36.14 -2.93 14.95
N ASP A 95 -35.74 -3.22 16.19
CA ASP A 95 -35.99 -2.35 17.34
C ASP A 95 -35.24 -1.02 17.21
N LEU A 96 -34.00 -1.06 16.72
CA LEU A 96 -33.26 0.16 16.41
C LEU A 96 -33.95 0.97 15.31
N GLY A 97 -34.43 0.32 14.26
CA GLY A 97 -35.16 0.97 13.17
C GLY A 97 -36.43 1.66 13.63
N LYS A 98 -37.22 1.01 14.51
CA LYS A 98 -38.45 1.58 15.12
C LYS A 98 -38.15 2.77 16.04
N LYS A 99 -37.02 2.72 16.80
CA LYS A 99 -36.67 3.75 17.79
C LYS A 99 -35.96 4.97 17.21
N PHE A 100 -35.06 4.77 16.25
CA PHE A 100 -34.11 5.79 15.78
C PHE A 100 -34.22 6.07 14.28
N GLY A 101 -35.02 5.30 13.55
CA GLY A 101 -35.24 5.44 12.12
C GLY A 101 -34.38 4.48 11.26
N LYS A 102 -34.84 4.28 10.05
CA LYS A 102 -34.23 3.32 9.07
C LYS A 102 -32.78 3.63 8.78
N THR A 103 -32.43 4.90 8.55
CA THR A 103 -31.06 5.35 8.24
C THR A 103 -30.08 4.95 9.35
N VAL A 104 -30.43 5.17 10.63
CA VAL A 104 -29.57 4.81 11.76
C VAL A 104 -29.39 3.30 11.83
N ALA A 105 -30.45 2.53 11.64
CA ALA A 105 -30.39 1.07 11.64
C ALA A 105 -29.52 0.55 10.50
N GLU A 106 -29.65 1.09 9.28
CA GLU A 106 -28.82 0.72 8.12
C GLU A 106 -27.34 1.04 8.34
N LEU A 107 -27.02 2.18 8.95
CA LEU A 107 -25.64 2.54 9.29
C LEU A 107 -25.03 1.58 10.33
N VAL A 108 -25.77 1.27 11.40
CA VAL A 108 -25.33 0.33 12.45
C VAL A 108 -25.15 -1.06 11.85
N ASP A 109 -26.11 -1.57 11.06
CA ASP A 109 -26.01 -2.86 10.37
C ASP A 109 -24.77 -2.92 9.43
N GLY A 110 -24.51 -1.82 8.73
CA GLY A 110 -23.32 -1.69 7.86
C GLY A 110 -22.00 -1.81 8.63
N VAL A 111 -21.94 -1.29 9.86
CA VAL A 111 -20.74 -1.39 10.72
C VAL A 111 -20.63 -2.79 11.33
N SER A 112 -21.74 -3.41 11.78
CA SER A 112 -21.80 -4.69 12.50
C SER A 112 -21.59 -5.91 11.61
N LYS A 113 -22.03 -5.89 10.35
CA LYS A 113 -21.88 -7.03 9.40
C LYS A 113 -20.43 -7.41 9.11
N LEU A 114 -19.48 -6.64 9.58
CA LEU A 114 -18.06 -6.81 9.31
C LEU A 114 -17.38 -7.90 10.16
N ASP A 115 -18.02 -8.40 11.23
CA ASP A 115 -17.33 -9.23 12.23
C ASP A 115 -17.78 -10.72 12.30
N LYS A 116 -18.87 -11.12 11.59
CA LYS A 116 -19.53 -12.43 11.80
C LYS A 116 -19.42 -13.43 10.64
N ILE A 117 -18.25 -13.95 10.27
CA ILE A 117 -18.17 -15.12 9.37
C ILE A 117 -17.05 -16.09 9.81
N ASN A 118 -17.39 -17.39 9.86
CA ASN A 118 -16.44 -18.48 9.97
C ASN A 118 -15.85 -18.80 8.58
N PHE A 119 -14.55 -18.79 8.47
CA PHE A 119 -13.80 -19.09 7.25
C PHE A 119 -12.80 -20.22 7.50
N ASP A 120 -12.49 -20.99 6.45
CA ASP A 120 -11.54 -22.10 6.51
C ASP A 120 -10.09 -21.63 6.72
N SER A 121 -9.77 -20.38 6.33
CA SER A 121 -8.49 -19.74 6.60
C SER A 121 -8.65 -18.31 7.15
N LYS A 122 -7.75 -17.91 8.04
CA LYS A 122 -7.76 -16.58 8.67
C LYS A 122 -7.49 -15.44 7.67
N GLU A 123 -6.73 -15.72 6.63
CA GLU A 123 -6.42 -14.73 5.58
C GLU A 123 -7.62 -14.49 4.67
N GLU A 124 -8.43 -15.52 4.39
CA GLU A 124 -9.69 -15.38 3.66
C GLU A 124 -10.74 -14.65 4.48
N ALA A 125 -10.80 -14.90 5.79
CA ALA A 125 -11.67 -14.17 6.71
C ALA A 125 -11.38 -12.67 6.71
N ASP A 126 -10.10 -12.29 6.87
CA ASP A 126 -9.67 -10.89 6.87
C ASP A 126 -9.98 -10.23 5.49
N ALA A 127 -9.78 -10.96 4.39
CA ALA A 127 -10.08 -10.46 3.05
C ALA A 127 -11.59 -10.27 2.79
N ALA A 128 -12.41 -11.22 3.23
CA ALA A 128 -13.87 -11.15 3.07
C ALA A 128 -14.49 -10.06 3.96
N ASN A 129 -13.94 -9.84 5.16
CA ASN A 129 -14.38 -8.74 6.03
C ASN A 129 -14.13 -7.38 5.37
N ILE A 130 -12.94 -7.20 4.78
CA ILE A 130 -12.62 -5.96 4.05
C ILE A 130 -13.50 -5.80 2.81
N GLN A 131 -13.78 -6.88 2.09
CA GLN A 131 -14.68 -6.84 0.95
C GLN A 131 -16.08 -6.37 1.35
N LYS A 132 -16.64 -6.88 2.45
CA LYS A 132 -17.93 -6.46 2.99
C LYS A 132 -17.93 -5.01 3.45
N MET A 133 -16.87 -4.59 4.13
CA MET A 133 -16.70 -3.20 4.54
C MET A 133 -16.80 -2.26 3.33
N ILE A 134 -16.13 -2.59 2.23
CA ILE A 134 -16.16 -1.78 1.02
C ILE A 134 -17.53 -1.77 0.36
N LEU A 135 -18.25 -2.90 0.38
CA LEU A 135 -19.63 -2.96 -0.08
C LEU A 135 -20.56 -2.09 0.77
N ALA A 136 -20.44 -2.15 2.09
CA ALA A 136 -21.21 -1.29 2.99
C ALA A 136 -20.91 0.20 2.77
N MET A 137 -19.62 0.55 2.61
CA MET A 137 -19.18 1.92 2.28
C MET A 137 -19.74 2.46 0.97
N SER A 138 -19.92 1.60 -0.02
CA SER A 138 -20.42 2.02 -1.34
C SER A 138 -21.89 2.43 -1.28
N ASN A 139 -22.65 1.87 -0.35
CA ASN A 139 -24.02 2.26 -0.09
C ASN A 139 -24.09 3.56 0.71
N ASP A 140 -23.30 3.68 1.77
CA ASP A 140 -23.19 4.90 2.56
C ASP A 140 -21.79 5.05 3.17
N ILE A 141 -21.08 6.09 2.79
CA ILE A 141 -19.71 6.35 3.25
C ILE A 141 -19.61 6.62 4.77
N ARG A 142 -20.73 7.00 5.40
CA ARG A 142 -20.80 7.22 6.86
C ARG A 142 -20.45 5.97 7.65
N VAL A 143 -20.75 4.78 7.11
CA VAL A 143 -20.35 3.48 7.69
C VAL A 143 -18.83 3.42 7.90
N LEU A 144 -18.06 3.87 6.90
CA LEU A 144 -16.60 3.89 7.02
C LEU A 144 -16.14 4.92 8.04
N LEU A 145 -16.74 6.11 8.08
CA LEU A 145 -16.37 7.14 9.06
C LEU A 145 -16.55 6.65 10.49
N ILE A 146 -17.66 5.95 10.77
CA ILE A 146 -17.93 5.32 12.07
C ILE A 146 -16.85 4.25 12.36
N LYS A 147 -16.58 3.37 11.39
CA LYS A 147 -15.56 2.30 11.56
C LYS A 147 -14.14 2.83 11.77
N LEU A 148 -13.79 3.93 11.13
CA LEU A 148 -12.49 4.59 11.34
C LEU A 148 -12.38 5.23 12.73
N ALA A 149 -13.47 5.82 13.24
CA ALA A 149 -13.53 6.38 14.60
C ALA A 149 -13.48 5.27 15.66
N ASP A 150 -14.19 4.17 15.45
CA ASP A 150 -14.10 2.95 16.25
C ASP A 150 -12.65 2.44 16.29
N ARG A 151 -12.04 2.25 15.12
CA ARG A 151 -10.64 1.78 14.99
C ARG A 151 -9.64 2.68 15.71
N ARG A 152 -9.83 4.00 15.64
CA ARG A 152 -9.01 4.98 16.37
C ARG A 152 -9.06 4.74 17.88
N HIS A 153 -10.26 4.61 18.44
CA HIS A 153 -10.44 4.37 19.87
C HIS A 153 -9.87 3.00 20.26
N ASN A 154 -10.09 1.95 19.48
CA ASN A 154 -9.52 0.62 19.72
C ASN A 154 -7.99 0.63 19.74
N LEU A 155 -7.34 1.46 18.91
CA LEU A 155 -5.90 1.65 18.92
C LEU A 155 -5.40 2.46 20.14
N SER A 156 -6.16 3.44 20.63
CA SER A 156 -5.79 4.20 21.84
C SER A 156 -5.72 3.32 23.08
N THR A 157 -6.57 2.30 23.15
CA THR A 157 -6.65 1.32 24.25
C THR A 157 -5.93 0.00 23.98
N ILE A 158 -5.18 -0.13 22.88
CA ILE A 158 -4.63 -1.39 22.36
C ILE A 158 -3.61 -2.05 23.30
N LYS A 159 -3.00 -1.29 24.21
CA LYS A 159 -1.94 -1.76 25.14
C LYS A 159 -2.44 -2.86 26.10
N VAL A 160 -3.74 -2.94 26.34
CA VAL A 160 -4.38 -3.93 27.22
C VAL A 160 -4.56 -5.29 26.55
N LEU A 161 -4.41 -5.35 25.22
CA LEU A 161 -4.57 -6.57 24.43
C LEU A 161 -3.28 -7.41 24.42
N ASP A 162 -3.45 -8.73 24.20
CA ASP A 162 -2.30 -9.60 23.91
C ASP A 162 -1.44 -9.05 22.77
N ARG A 163 -0.11 -9.15 22.92
CA ARG A 163 0.88 -8.57 22.01
C ARG A 163 0.70 -9.05 20.56
N LYS A 164 0.31 -10.33 20.34
CA LYS A 164 0.08 -10.87 18.99
C LYS A 164 -1.16 -10.25 18.35
N LYS A 165 -2.26 -10.13 19.12
CA LYS A 165 -3.51 -9.49 18.69
C LYS A 165 -3.31 -8.01 18.42
N ALA A 166 -2.63 -7.29 19.32
CA ALA A 166 -2.29 -5.89 19.16
C ALA A 166 -1.47 -5.60 17.89
N LYS A 167 -0.42 -6.39 17.63
CA LYS A 167 0.38 -6.27 16.40
C LYS A 167 -0.42 -6.51 15.12
N ARG A 168 -1.35 -7.48 15.14
CA ARG A 168 -2.21 -7.77 13.98
C ARG A 168 -3.11 -6.57 13.67
N ILE A 169 -3.81 -6.04 14.67
CA ILE A 169 -4.68 -4.86 14.52
C ILE A 169 -3.88 -3.65 14.01
N ALA A 170 -2.70 -3.40 14.58
CA ALA A 170 -1.83 -2.31 14.17
C ALA A 170 -1.34 -2.48 12.71
N LYS A 171 -0.96 -3.69 12.30
CA LYS A 171 -0.55 -3.99 10.92
C LYS A 171 -1.68 -3.75 9.93
N GLU A 172 -2.86 -4.30 10.21
CA GLU A 172 -4.05 -4.11 9.40
C GLU A 172 -4.40 -2.63 9.25
N THR A 173 -4.30 -1.86 10.33
CA THR A 173 -4.54 -0.41 10.29
C THR A 173 -3.53 0.32 9.41
N LEU A 174 -2.22 0.00 9.51
CA LEU A 174 -1.19 0.61 8.66
C LEU A 174 -1.33 0.25 7.18
N GLU A 175 -1.81 -0.96 6.88
CA GLU A 175 -1.90 -1.45 5.50
C GLU A 175 -3.22 -1.06 4.81
N ILE A 176 -4.31 -0.84 5.56
CA ILE A 176 -5.66 -0.67 5.02
C ILE A 176 -6.36 0.59 5.55
N TYR A 177 -6.63 0.69 6.85
CA TYR A 177 -7.48 1.77 7.38
C TYR A 177 -6.85 3.16 7.30
N ALA A 178 -5.57 3.30 7.63
CA ALA A 178 -4.89 4.58 7.52
C ALA A 178 -4.74 5.04 6.05
N PRO A 179 -4.37 4.19 5.07
CA PRO A 179 -4.43 4.52 3.65
C PRO A 179 -5.85 4.84 3.16
N LEU A 180 -6.90 4.14 3.64
CA LEU A 180 -8.29 4.47 3.32
C LEU A 180 -8.67 5.88 3.79
N ALA A 181 -8.37 6.21 5.05
CA ALA A 181 -8.60 7.55 5.59
C ALA A 181 -7.85 8.62 4.77
N LEU A 182 -6.61 8.33 4.35
CA LEU A 182 -5.82 9.21 3.49
C LEU A 182 -6.46 9.38 2.10
N ARG A 183 -6.99 8.31 1.51
CA ARG A 183 -7.65 8.33 0.20
C ARG A 183 -8.92 9.17 0.21
N LEU A 184 -9.65 9.13 1.33
CA LEU A 184 -10.84 9.97 1.57
C LEU A 184 -10.50 11.42 1.96
N GLY A 185 -9.20 11.77 1.99
CA GLY A 185 -8.75 13.12 2.34
C GLY A 185 -8.74 13.42 3.84
N ILE A 186 -9.12 12.48 4.71
CA ILE A 186 -9.15 12.67 6.18
C ILE A 186 -7.73 12.54 6.74
N HIS A 187 -6.90 13.54 6.44
CA HIS A 187 -5.46 13.47 6.71
C HIS A 187 -5.11 13.38 8.19
N ASN A 188 -5.88 14.03 9.06
CA ASN A 188 -5.61 14.01 10.50
C ASN A 188 -5.86 12.63 11.09
N LEU A 189 -6.99 12.01 10.76
CA LEU A 189 -7.30 10.65 11.20
C LEU A 189 -6.29 9.63 10.66
N SER A 190 -5.92 9.73 9.37
CA SER A 190 -4.90 8.88 8.79
C SER A 190 -3.58 8.94 9.56
N LYS A 191 -3.10 10.15 9.89
CA LYS A 191 -1.87 10.34 10.67
C LYS A 191 -1.97 9.79 12.09
N GLU A 192 -3.10 9.98 12.75
CA GLU A 192 -3.34 9.48 14.11
C GLU A 192 -3.34 7.94 14.11
N LEU A 193 -4.07 7.31 13.16
CA LEU A 193 -4.05 5.87 12.98
C LEU A 193 -2.65 5.33 12.67
N GLU A 194 -1.89 6.02 11.80
CA GLU A 194 -0.50 5.67 11.49
C GLU A 194 0.39 5.72 12.75
N ASN A 195 0.29 6.77 13.57
CA ASN A 195 1.11 6.92 14.76
C ASN A 195 0.79 5.90 15.86
N LEU A 196 -0.50 5.72 16.18
CA LEU A 196 -0.93 4.73 17.18
C LEU A 196 -0.52 3.31 16.77
N SER A 197 -0.69 2.99 15.50
CA SER A 197 -0.29 1.69 14.97
C SER A 197 1.23 1.52 14.92
N PHE A 198 1.99 2.57 14.62
CA PHE A 198 3.44 2.53 14.58
C PHE A 198 4.05 2.25 15.97
N GLN A 199 3.51 2.88 17.01
CA GLN A 199 3.90 2.62 18.41
C GLN A 199 3.72 1.15 18.79
N THR A 200 2.63 0.54 18.33
CA THR A 200 2.28 -0.85 18.66
C THR A 200 3.06 -1.85 17.81
N TYR A 201 3.23 -1.58 16.52
CA TYR A 201 3.82 -2.53 15.58
C TYR A 201 5.36 -2.49 15.57
N TYR A 202 5.95 -1.29 15.72
CA TYR A 202 7.40 -1.05 15.74
C TYR A 202 7.85 -0.22 16.97
N PRO A 203 7.63 -0.68 18.21
CA PRO A 203 7.84 0.13 19.41
C PRO A 203 9.26 0.68 19.55
N LEU A 204 10.29 -0.14 19.36
CA LEU A 204 11.69 0.30 19.44
C LEU A 204 12.05 1.35 18.38
N ARG A 205 11.56 1.19 17.16
CA ARG A 205 11.82 2.16 16.08
C ARG A 205 11.11 3.49 16.34
N GLN A 206 9.92 3.43 16.89
CA GLN A 206 9.17 4.61 17.26
C GLN A 206 9.89 5.36 18.38
N GLU A 207 10.36 4.66 19.41
CA GLU A 207 11.10 5.24 20.53
C GLU A 207 12.38 5.94 20.06
N ILE A 208 13.23 5.23 19.28
CA ILE A 208 14.47 5.79 18.72
C ILE A 208 14.18 7.03 17.87
N LEU A 209 13.18 6.97 16.98
CA LEU A 209 12.82 8.10 16.13
C LEU A 209 12.28 9.28 16.95
N SER A 210 11.45 9.04 17.96
CA SER A 210 10.96 10.10 18.84
C SER A 210 12.08 10.79 19.58
N GLN A 211 13.04 10.04 20.15
CA GLN A 211 14.23 10.61 20.80
C GLN A 211 15.07 11.46 19.82
N GLN A 212 15.24 11.00 18.57
CA GLN A 212 15.97 11.74 17.55
C GLN A 212 15.23 13.02 17.13
N ILE A 213 13.90 12.95 17.02
CA ILE A 213 13.05 14.11 16.72
C ILE A 213 13.11 15.11 17.86
N ASP A 214 13.04 14.67 19.13
CA ASP A 214 13.09 15.52 20.32
C ASP A 214 14.46 16.20 20.45
N LYS A 215 15.56 15.48 20.22
CA LYS A 215 16.91 16.07 20.13
C LYS A 215 17.00 17.12 19.02
N ALA A 216 16.43 16.82 17.85
CA ALA A 216 16.39 17.76 16.74
C ALA A 216 15.48 18.97 17.04
N ARG A 217 14.46 18.81 17.89
CA ARG A 217 13.51 19.87 18.31
C ARG A 217 14.15 20.86 19.29
N GLY A 218 15.02 20.41 20.22
CA GLY A 218 15.48 21.18 21.36
C GLY A 218 15.88 22.62 21.06
N ASN A 219 16.85 22.82 20.14
CA ASN A 219 17.30 24.17 19.74
C ASN A 219 16.44 24.79 18.61
N ARG A 220 15.59 24.03 17.97
CA ARG A 220 14.85 24.44 16.74
C ARG A 220 13.51 25.10 17.05
N LYS A 221 12.92 24.87 18.22
CA LYS A 221 11.63 25.48 18.58
C LYS A 221 11.73 27.01 18.62
N PHE A 222 12.79 27.54 19.24
CA PHE A 222 13.06 28.97 19.25
C PHE A 222 13.28 29.51 17.83
N LEU A 223 14.08 28.80 17.04
CA LEU A 223 14.35 29.16 15.64
C LEU A 223 13.06 29.15 14.79
N MET A 224 12.19 28.15 14.95
CA MET A 224 10.91 28.08 14.25
C MET A 224 10.00 29.26 14.61
N ASN A 225 9.93 29.66 15.87
CA ASN A 225 9.15 30.82 16.29
C ASN A 225 9.71 32.11 15.66
N LYS A 226 11.04 32.28 15.62
CA LYS A 226 11.69 33.41 14.96
C LYS A 226 11.37 33.47 13.47
N ILE A 227 11.51 32.34 12.78
CA ILE A 227 11.16 32.21 11.33
C ILE A 227 9.70 32.54 11.10
N GLN A 228 8.80 32.03 11.94
CA GLN A 228 7.38 32.32 11.83
C GLN A 228 7.09 33.82 11.99
N ALA A 229 7.74 34.50 12.94
CA ALA A 229 7.60 35.94 13.12
C ALA A 229 8.16 36.75 11.92
N GLU A 230 9.31 36.35 11.35
CA GLU A 230 9.89 36.98 10.15
C GLU A 230 8.96 36.82 8.93
N VAL A 231 8.39 35.61 8.76
CA VAL A 231 7.43 35.32 7.67
C VAL A 231 6.16 36.14 7.84
N ILE A 232 5.58 36.23 9.03
CA ILE A 232 4.38 37.03 9.31
C ILE A 232 4.68 38.49 8.96
N LYS A 233 5.78 39.06 9.49
CA LYS A 233 6.16 40.44 9.20
C LYS A 233 6.33 40.72 7.72
N LYS A 234 6.94 39.80 6.95
CA LYS A 234 7.11 39.96 5.50
C LYS A 234 5.77 39.90 4.78
N LEU A 235 4.87 38.98 5.14
CA LEU A 235 3.54 38.88 4.52
C LEU A 235 2.66 40.08 4.82
N GLU A 236 2.73 40.62 6.03
CA GLU A 236 2.03 41.84 6.43
C GLU A 236 2.54 43.07 5.66
N SER A 237 3.87 43.19 5.46
CA SER A 237 4.45 44.28 4.68
C SER A 237 3.99 44.30 3.21
N GLU A 238 3.59 43.14 2.68
CA GLU A 238 3.04 42.98 1.33
C GLU A 238 1.49 42.98 1.30
N SER A 239 0.85 43.37 2.43
CA SER A 239 -0.61 43.38 2.59
C SER A 239 -1.29 42.02 2.37
N ILE A 240 -0.61 40.93 2.69
CA ILE A 240 -1.15 39.57 2.60
C ILE A 240 -1.65 39.12 3.97
N LYS A 241 -2.98 39.15 4.16
CA LYS A 241 -3.60 38.56 5.36
C LYS A 241 -3.41 37.05 5.36
N SER A 242 -2.74 36.51 6.38
CA SER A 242 -2.44 35.08 6.45
C SER A 242 -2.40 34.57 7.88
N GLN A 243 -2.69 33.30 8.07
CA GLN A 243 -2.40 32.57 9.30
C GLN A 243 -1.19 31.66 9.06
N THR A 244 -0.22 31.74 9.95
CA THR A 244 0.96 30.87 9.89
C THR A 244 0.94 29.89 11.05
N LYS A 245 1.18 28.60 10.76
CA LYS A 245 1.22 27.53 11.76
C LYS A 245 2.48 26.71 11.56
N ALA A 246 3.25 26.50 12.64
CA ALA A 246 4.35 25.54 12.62
C ALA A 246 3.80 24.12 12.39
N ARG A 247 4.52 23.34 11.61
CA ARG A 247 4.19 21.96 11.32
C ARG A 247 5.37 21.05 11.60
N GLU A 248 5.11 19.97 12.29
CA GLU A 248 6.08 18.91 12.52
C GLU A 248 5.59 17.62 11.87
N LYS A 249 6.51 16.89 11.25
CA LYS A 249 6.23 15.61 10.63
C LYS A 249 6.27 14.51 11.69
N HIS A 250 5.22 13.70 11.76
CA HIS A 250 5.13 12.62 12.72
C HIS A 250 6.11 11.47 12.46
N ALA A 251 6.46 10.71 13.50
CA ALA A 251 7.50 9.68 13.47
C ALA A 251 7.29 8.63 12.38
N TYR A 252 6.06 8.14 12.17
CA TYR A 252 5.77 7.18 11.10
C TYR A 252 6.00 7.76 9.70
N GLY A 253 5.63 9.02 9.49
CA GLY A 253 5.87 9.70 8.21
C GLY A 253 7.35 9.83 7.87
N ILE A 254 8.18 10.07 8.90
CA ILE A 254 9.66 10.08 8.79
C ILE A 254 10.15 8.67 8.48
N TYR A 255 9.73 7.65 9.24
CA TYR A 255 10.07 6.24 9.02
C TYR A 255 9.73 5.76 7.60
N LYS A 256 8.51 6.07 7.14
CA LYS A 256 8.05 5.72 5.78
C LYS A 256 8.95 6.33 4.70
N LYS A 257 9.37 7.59 4.90
CA LYS A 257 10.28 8.29 3.97
C LYS A 257 11.69 7.70 4.00
N MET A 258 12.23 7.39 5.19
CA MET A 258 13.51 6.69 5.35
C MET A 258 13.50 5.36 4.59
N LYS A 259 12.45 4.55 4.80
CA LYS A 259 12.32 3.23 4.18
C LYS A 259 12.13 3.29 2.67
N SER A 260 11.29 4.22 2.18
CA SER A 260 10.92 4.29 0.74
C SER A 260 12.00 4.89 -0.15
N LYS A 261 12.90 5.71 0.43
CA LYS A 261 13.98 6.40 -0.27
C LYS A 261 15.37 5.95 0.18
N GLU A 262 15.44 4.96 1.08
CA GLU A 262 16.69 4.44 1.66
C GLU A 262 17.57 5.53 2.31
N LEU A 263 16.92 6.50 2.97
CA LEU A 263 17.60 7.65 3.58
C LEU A 263 17.89 7.43 5.07
N LYS A 264 19.02 7.96 5.54
CA LYS A 264 19.30 8.11 6.97
C LYS A 264 18.45 9.26 7.56
N PHE A 265 18.23 9.27 8.88
CA PHE A 265 17.48 10.34 9.56
C PHE A 265 18.08 11.74 9.29
N SER A 266 19.41 11.88 9.31
CA SER A 266 20.13 13.12 9.02
C SER A 266 19.89 13.69 7.61
N GLN A 267 19.48 12.84 6.66
CA GLN A 267 19.18 13.24 5.26
C GLN A 267 17.73 13.67 5.05
N ILE A 268 16.91 13.66 6.12
CA ILE A 268 15.53 14.11 6.06
C ILE A 268 15.46 15.58 6.43
N HIS A 269 15.24 16.42 5.43
CA HIS A 269 15.25 17.88 5.57
C HIS A 269 13.86 18.50 5.83
N ASP A 270 12.77 17.71 5.78
CA ASP A 270 11.39 18.15 5.90
C ASP A 270 10.71 17.70 7.20
N ILE A 271 11.50 17.62 8.29
CA ILE A 271 10.98 17.28 9.62
C ILE A 271 10.14 18.43 10.16
N PHE A 272 10.59 19.65 9.95
CA PHE A 272 9.93 20.88 10.37
C PHE A 272 9.55 21.72 9.18
N GLY A 273 8.43 22.41 9.26
CA GLY A 273 7.94 23.26 8.21
C GLY A 273 6.97 24.32 8.74
N VAL A 274 6.59 25.23 7.86
CA VAL A 274 5.61 26.28 8.12
C VAL A 274 4.46 26.13 7.16
N ARG A 275 3.23 26.19 7.68
CA ARG A 275 2.03 26.27 6.90
C ARG A 275 1.53 27.69 6.90
N ILE A 276 1.26 28.22 5.70
CA ILE A 276 0.70 29.55 5.46
C ILE A 276 -0.69 29.36 4.86
N ILE A 277 -1.70 29.96 5.50
CA ILE A 277 -3.09 29.92 5.05
C ILE A 277 -3.47 31.34 4.65
N THR A 278 -3.99 31.50 3.43
CA THR A 278 -4.33 32.78 2.81
C THR A 278 -5.78 32.81 2.36
N GLY A 279 -6.32 34.02 2.03
CA GLY A 279 -7.72 34.15 1.63
C GLY A 279 -8.01 33.79 0.17
N SER A 280 -7.00 33.77 -0.72
CA SER A 280 -7.23 33.49 -2.16
C SER A 280 -6.04 32.77 -2.80
N VAL A 281 -6.28 32.20 -3.99
CA VAL A 281 -5.23 31.55 -4.80
C VAL A 281 -4.14 32.54 -5.21
N ASP A 282 -4.51 33.76 -5.60
CA ASP A 282 -3.55 34.82 -5.94
C ASP A 282 -2.61 35.10 -4.75
N PHE A 283 -3.15 35.26 -3.54
CA PHE A 283 -2.32 35.43 -2.34
C PHE A 283 -1.43 34.21 -2.05
N CYS A 284 -1.80 33.01 -2.46
CA CYS A 284 -0.90 31.86 -2.32
C CYS A 284 0.38 32.02 -3.17
N TYR A 285 0.24 32.43 -4.44
CA TYR A 285 1.40 32.64 -5.33
C TYR A 285 2.22 33.87 -4.91
N ARG A 286 1.57 34.95 -4.48
CA ARG A 286 2.28 36.12 -3.92
C ARG A 286 3.05 35.76 -2.65
N ALA A 287 2.45 34.99 -1.75
CA ALA A 287 3.13 34.49 -0.55
C ALA A 287 4.34 33.60 -0.89
N LEU A 288 4.26 32.77 -1.94
CA LEU A 288 5.40 32.01 -2.43
C LEU A 288 6.55 32.91 -2.85
N GLY A 289 6.27 34.01 -3.58
CA GLY A 289 7.27 35.02 -3.95
C GLY A 289 7.93 35.67 -2.72
N CYS A 290 7.14 36.03 -1.70
CA CYS A 290 7.64 36.56 -0.43
C CYS A 290 8.61 35.61 0.27
N ILE A 291 8.25 34.30 0.32
CA ILE A 291 9.10 33.26 0.95
C ILE A 291 10.39 33.07 0.17
N HIS A 292 10.36 33.05 -1.17
CA HIS A 292 11.56 32.92 -2.00
C HIS A 292 12.47 34.16 -1.93
N ASN A 293 11.91 35.33 -1.64
CA ASN A 293 12.69 36.55 -1.37
C ASN A 293 13.37 36.51 0.02
N LEU A 294 12.70 35.95 1.04
CA LEU A 294 13.27 35.80 2.38
C LEU A 294 14.35 34.69 2.41
N TYR A 295 14.10 33.57 1.75
CA TYR A 295 14.91 32.38 1.83
C TYR A 295 15.15 31.76 0.45
N LYS A 296 16.36 31.31 0.16
CA LYS A 296 16.72 30.74 -1.14
C LYS A 296 16.04 29.39 -1.35
N PRO A 297 15.26 29.18 -2.43
CA PRO A 297 14.63 27.91 -2.73
C PRO A 297 15.65 26.84 -3.13
N ILE A 298 15.40 25.60 -2.70
CA ILE A 298 16.19 24.44 -3.10
C ILE A 298 15.71 23.96 -4.47
N PRO A 299 16.56 23.90 -5.51
CA PRO A 299 16.19 23.50 -6.85
C PRO A 299 15.52 22.11 -6.86
N GLY A 300 14.47 21.96 -7.71
CA GLY A 300 13.72 20.69 -7.86
C GLY A 300 12.86 20.30 -6.64
N ARG A 301 12.71 21.17 -5.63
CA ARG A 301 11.88 20.92 -4.45
C ARG A 301 10.56 21.71 -4.42
N PHE A 302 10.27 22.45 -5.44
CA PHE A 302 8.96 23.11 -5.61
C PHE A 302 7.94 22.12 -6.22
N LYS A 303 6.70 22.17 -5.71
CA LYS A 303 5.57 21.39 -6.23
C LYS A 303 4.31 22.23 -6.15
N ASP A 304 3.68 22.40 -7.28
CA ASP A 304 2.40 23.09 -7.41
C ASP A 304 1.25 22.09 -7.43
N TYR A 305 0.62 21.89 -6.28
CA TYR A 305 -0.59 21.10 -6.17
C TYR A 305 -1.88 21.96 -6.22
N ILE A 306 -1.78 23.28 -6.46
CA ILE A 306 -2.93 24.11 -6.75
C ILE A 306 -3.28 23.95 -8.22
N ALA A 307 -2.32 24.11 -9.11
CA ALA A 307 -2.48 23.93 -10.55
C ALA A 307 -2.75 22.46 -10.91
N ILE A 308 -2.07 21.51 -10.24
CA ILE A 308 -2.19 20.06 -10.47
C ILE A 308 -2.55 19.37 -9.16
N PRO A 309 -3.83 19.33 -8.77
CA PRO A 309 -4.27 18.70 -7.54
C PRO A 309 -3.94 17.22 -7.47
N LYS A 310 -3.67 16.71 -6.27
CA LYS A 310 -3.51 15.26 -6.07
C LYS A 310 -4.83 14.52 -6.33
N SER A 311 -4.76 13.22 -6.55
CA SER A 311 -5.93 12.35 -6.80
C SER A 311 -6.99 12.38 -5.70
N ASN A 312 -6.60 12.71 -4.46
CA ASN A 312 -7.51 12.91 -3.33
C ASN A 312 -7.97 14.37 -3.17
N GLY A 313 -7.86 15.19 -4.20
CA GLY A 313 -8.29 16.60 -4.19
C GLY A 313 -7.39 17.54 -3.39
N TYR A 314 -6.31 17.07 -2.79
CA TYR A 314 -5.39 17.91 -2.01
C TYR A 314 -4.73 18.98 -2.87
N GLN A 315 -4.83 20.24 -2.44
CA GLN A 315 -4.24 21.42 -3.10
C GLN A 315 -3.36 22.18 -2.10
N SER A 316 -2.18 22.58 -2.54
CA SER A 316 -1.24 23.44 -1.80
C SER A 316 -0.01 23.71 -2.65
N LEU A 317 0.66 24.85 -2.50
CA LEU A 317 2.03 25.02 -2.98
C LEU A 317 2.97 24.45 -1.93
N HIS A 318 3.95 23.66 -2.37
CA HIS A 318 5.01 23.13 -1.52
C HIS A 318 6.35 23.61 -2.03
N THR A 319 7.11 24.28 -1.18
CA THR A 319 8.47 24.68 -1.51
C THR A 319 9.41 24.35 -0.34
N SER A 320 10.63 23.92 -0.66
CA SER A 320 11.69 23.75 0.33
C SER A 320 12.73 24.84 0.13
N VAL A 321 13.09 25.52 1.18
CA VAL A 321 14.03 26.64 1.15
C VAL A 321 15.16 26.42 2.18
N LEU A 322 16.26 27.13 2.01
CA LEU A 322 17.34 27.21 3.00
C LEU A 322 17.04 28.40 3.94
N GLY A 323 16.63 28.09 5.16
CA GLY A 323 16.42 29.07 6.22
C GLY A 323 17.71 29.46 6.94
N PRO A 324 17.59 30.15 8.08
CA PRO A 324 18.75 30.54 8.89
C PRO A 324 19.64 29.33 9.21
N HIS A 325 20.97 29.57 9.25
CA HIS A 325 21.99 28.53 9.43
C HIS A 325 21.97 27.39 8.40
N ASN A 326 21.52 27.69 7.15
CA ASN A 326 21.38 26.72 6.07
C ASN A 326 20.43 25.53 6.39
N LEU A 327 19.47 25.75 7.30
CA LEU A 327 18.51 24.73 7.70
C LEU A 327 17.45 24.55 6.59
N PRO A 328 17.34 23.36 5.99
CA PRO A 328 16.29 23.10 5.03
C PRO A 328 14.91 23.08 5.70
N MET A 329 13.95 23.82 5.16
CA MET A 329 12.58 23.92 5.67
C MET A 329 11.56 23.77 4.55
N GLU A 330 10.41 23.15 4.86
CA GLU A 330 9.30 23.04 3.93
C GLU A 330 8.23 24.09 4.25
N PHE A 331 7.81 24.85 3.25
CA PHE A 331 6.65 25.73 3.31
C PHE A 331 5.47 25.11 2.55
N GLN A 332 4.30 25.15 3.17
CA GLN A 332 3.03 24.74 2.55
C GLN A 332 2.08 25.93 2.55
N ILE A 333 1.69 26.37 1.35
CA ILE A 333 0.88 27.55 1.17
C ILE A 333 -0.44 27.14 0.50
N ARG A 334 -1.58 27.52 1.08
CA ARG A 334 -2.91 27.16 0.60
C ARG A 334 -3.97 28.12 1.10
N THR A 335 -5.13 28.14 0.45
CA THR A 335 -6.26 28.93 0.92
C THR A 335 -6.94 28.29 2.12
N ASP A 336 -7.85 29.03 2.77
CA ASP A 336 -8.65 28.51 3.89
C ASP A 336 -9.54 27.33 3.45
N ASP A 337 -10.19 27.42 2.28
CA ASP A 337 -10.99 26.31 1.72
C ASP A 337 -10.14 25.08 1.46
N MET A 338 -8.95 25.25 0.84
CA MET A 338 -8.01 24.14 0.64
C MET A 338 -7.51 23.57 1.96
N HIS A 339 -7.40 24.41 3.00
CA HIS A 339 -7.02 23.96 4.33
C HIS A 339 -8.09 23.10 4.96
N GLN A 340 -9.35 23.52 4.94
CA GLN A 340 -10.48 22.78 5.45
C GLN A 340 -10.64 21.44 4.70
N LEU A 341 -10.58 21.48 3.37
CA LEU A 341 -10.65 20.26 2.55
C LEU A 341 -9.49 19.29 2.87
N ALA A 342 -8.29 19.81 3.08
CA ALA A 342 -7.13 18.97 3.42
C ALA A 342 -7.16 18.39 4.84
N GLU A 343 -7.85 19.00 5.80
CA GLU A 343 -7.95 18.51 7.18
C GLU A 343 -9.13 17.54 7.37
N ALA A 344 -10.31 17.86 6.79
CA ALA A 344 -11.54 17.13 6.97
C ALA A 344 -11.89 16.17 5.80
N GLY A 345 -11.27 16.35 4.63
CA GLY A 345 -11.50 15.49 3.46
C GLY A 345 -12.96 15.45 3.04
N ILE A 346 -13.48 14.25 2.76
CA ILE A 346 -14.86 14.02 2.36
C ILE A 346 -15.86 14.49 3.41
N ALA A 347 -15.49 14.48 4.69
CA ALA A 347 -16.35 14.98 5.76
C ALA A 347 -16.63 16.49 5.62
N ALA A 348 -15.72 17.27 5.00
CA ALA A 348 -15.96 18.68 4.70
C ALA A 348 -17.08 18.89 3.66
N HIS A 349 -17.27 17.95 2.73
CA HIS A 349 -18.34 18.04 1.72
C HIS A 349 -19.76 17.97 2.32
N TRP A 350 -19.92 17.34 3.49
CA TRP A 350 -21.21 17.31 4.21
C TRP A 350 -21.55 18.68 4.76
N PHE A 351 -20.54 19.51 5.08
CA PHE A 351 -20.73 20.90 5.52
C PHE A 351 -21.33 21.80 4.44
N TYR A 352 -20.97 21.60 3.16
CA TYR A 352 -21.34 22.49 2.06
C TYR A 352 -22.56 22.04 1.28
N LYS A 353 -23.11 20.83 1.50
CA LYS A 353 -24.29 20.30 0.79
C LYS A 353 -25.59 21.06 1.05
N THR A 354 -25.60 22.04 1.97
CA THR A 354 -26.74 22.92 2.19
C THR A 354 -26.84 24.10 1.22
N LYS A 355 -25.87 24.34 0.33
CA LYS A 355 -25.86 25.59 -0.47
C LYS A 355 -25.55 25.50 -1.96
N SER A 356 -25.27 24.37 -2.58
CA SER A 356 -25.09 24.35 -4.04
C SER A 356 -25.37 23.02 -4.71
N SER A 357 -26.02 23.12 -5.85
CA SER A 357 -26.52 22.10 -6.77
C SER A 357 -25.52 20.97 -7.13
N ILE A 358 -26.09 19.78 -7.23
CA ILE A 358 -25.56 18.55 -7.76
C ILE A 358 -25.05 18.75 -9.20
N SER A 359 -23.74 18.86 -9.39
CA SER A 359 -23.17 18.72 -10.74
C SER A 359 -21.71 18.27 -10.71
N LYS A 360 -21.47 17.04 -10.49
CA LYS A 360 -20.37 16.11 -10.76
C LYS A 360 -20.21 15.19 -9.57
N LEU A 361 -20.31 13.88 -9.81
CA LEU A 361 -19.90 12.86 -8.83
C LEU A 361 -18.54 13.26 -8.27
N SER A 362 -18.42 13.35 -6.95
CA SER A 362 -17.13 13.64 -6.33
C SER A 362 -16.10 12.57 -6.74
N ARG A 363 -14.85 12.94 -6.82
CA ARG A 363 -13.76 11.99 -7.17
C ARG A 363 -13.75 10.76 -6.26
N GLU A 364 -14.19 10.95 -5.02
CA GLU A 364 -14.30 9.90 -4.02
C GLU A 364 -15.44 8.94 -4.32
N GLN A 365 -16.58 9.44 -4.81
CA GLN A 365 -17.69 8.60 -5.29
C GLN A 365 -17.29 7.82 -6.54
N GLN A 366 -16.58 8.43 -7.47
CA GLN A 366 -16.02 7.74 -8.64
C GLN A 366 -15.07 6.62 -8.21
N TRP A 367 -14.22 6.88 -7.20
CA TRP A 367 -13.33 5.86 -6.67
C TRP A 367 -14.09 4.71 -5.98
N LEU A 368 -15.12 5.01 -5.19
CA LEU A 368 -16.00 3.98 -4.59
C LEU A 368 -16.69 3.12 -5.67
N ASN A 369 -17.21 3.74 -6.73
CA ASN A 369 -17.79 3.02 -7.85
C ASN A 369 -16.75 2.11 -8.53
N ASN A 370 -15.51 2.59 -8.72
CA ASN A 370 -14.43 1.75 -9.25
C ASN A 370 -14.12 0.55 -8.33
N LEU A 371 -14.19 0.72 -7.00
CA LEU A 371 -14.02 -0.40 -6.06
C LEU A 371 -15.14 -1.44 -6.18
N LEU A 372 -16.39 -0.99 -6.42
CA LEU A 372 -17.50 -1.91 -6.69
C LEU A 372 -17.29 -2.71 -7.98
N ASP A 373 -16.79 -2.06 -9.02
CA ASP A 373 -16.47 -2.73 -10.28
C ASP A 373 -15.34 -3.74 -10.12
N ILE A 374 -14.30 -3.40 -9.34
CA ILE A 374 -13.24 -4.33 -8.98
C ILE A 374 -13.82 -5.53 -8.22
N GLN A 375 -14.73 -5.29 -7.28
CA GLN A 375 -15.36 -6.34 -6.48
C GLN A 375 -16.20 -7.30 -7.33
N LYS A 376 -17.05 -6.77 -8.22
CA LYS A 376 -17.87 -7.60 -9.14
C LYS A 376 -17.03 -8.49 -10.05
N GLN A 377 -15.77 -8.12 -10.27
CA GLN A 377 -14.87 -8.74 -11.22
C GLN A 377 -13.80 -9.61 -10.55
N SER A 378 -13.61 -9.50 -9.25
CA SER A 378 -12.69 -10.34 -8.47
C SER A 378 -13.31 -11.73 -8.24
N GLY A 379 -12.53 -12.77 -8.53
CA GLY A 379 -12.99 -14.15 -8.40
C GLY A 379 -13.06 -14.64 -6.95
N ASN A 380 -12.29 -14.02 -6.03
CA ASN A 380 -12.27 -14.36 -4.61
C ASN A 380 -11.89 -13.15 -3.74
N PRO A 381 -12.18 -13.19 -2.42
CA PRO A 381 -11.88 -12.10 -1.48
C PRO A 381 -10.40 -11.72 -1.39
N THR A 382 -9.51 -12.70 -1.50
CA THR A 382 -8.05 -12.49 -1.39
C THR A 382 -7.50 -11.69 -2.58
N GLU A 383 -7.99 -11.96 -3.79
CA GLU A 383 -7.65 -11.22 -5.01
C GLU A 383 -8.15 -9.78 -4.93
N PHE A 384 -9.37 -9.60 -4.44
CA PHE A 384 -9.96 -8.28 -4.20
C PHE A 384 -9.12 -7.46 -3.21
N LEU A 385 -8.74 -8.06 -2.08
CA LEU A 385 -7.87 -7.42 -1.08
C LEU A 385 -6.51 -7.02 -1.67
N GLY A 386 -5.91 -7.89 -2.48
CA GLY A 386 -4.66 -7.59 -3.18
C GLY A 386 -4.79 -6.38 -4.09
N SER A 387 -5.88 -6.31 -4.87
CA SER A 387 -6.19 -5.18 -5.75
C SER A 387 -6.39 -3.88 -4.99
N ILE A 388 -7.09 -3.91 -3.85
CA ILE A 388 -7.28 -2.74 -2.98
C ILE A 388 -5.97 -2.26 -2.38
N LYS A 389 -5.15 -3.16 -1.80
CA LYS A 389 -3.84 -2.77 -1.24
C LYS A 389 -2.96 -2.10 -2.28
N GLN A 390 -3.05 -2.53 -3.52
CA GLN A 390 -2.34 -1.93 -4.64
C GLN A 390 -2.89 -0.54 -4.99
N ASP A 391 -4.20 -0.35 -5.01
CA ASP A 391 -4.85 0.95 -5.29
C ASP A 391 -4.63 1.97 -4.16
N LEU A 392 -4.61 1.51 -2.91
CA LEU A 392 -4.41 2.36 -1.73
C LEU A 392 -2.97 2.90 -1.59
N ASN A 393 -1.96 2.17 -2.08
CA ASN A 393 -0.54 2.50 -1.91
C ASN A 393 0.26 2.58 -3.23
N PRO A 394 -0.22 3.21 -4.30
CA PRO A 394 0.56 3.32 -5.52
C PRO A 394 1.63 4.40 -5.37
N GLY A 395 2.90 4.03 -5.60
CA GLY A 395 3.82 5.01 -6.16
C GLY A 395 3.23 5.42 -7.53
N LYS A 396 3.28 6.71 -7.89
CA LYS A 396 2.65 7.23 -9.11
C LYS A 396 3.67 7.62 -10.14
N VAL A 397 3.30 7.45 -11.41
CA VAL A 397 4.00 8.01 -12.56
C VAL A 397 3.04 8.91 -13.34
N TYR A 398 3.50 10.08 -13.75
CA TYR A 398 2.74 11.06 -14.51
C TYR A 398 3.30 11.12 -15.94
N VAL A 399 2.44 10.87 -16.91
CA VAL A 399 2.79 10.84 -18.32
C VAL A 399 1.85 11.74 -19.13
N PHE A 400 2.27 12.17 -20.31
CA PHE A 400 1.47 13.03 -21.19
C PHE A 400 0.81 12.22 -22.28
N SER A 401 -0.48 12.47 -22.51
CA SER A 401 -1.18 11.98 -23.69
C SER A 401 -0.72 12.70 -24.96
N SER A 402 -1.13 12.23 -26.14
CA SER A 402 -0.90 12.92 -27.41
C SER A 402 -1.49 14.32 -27.44
N LYS A 403 -2.55 14.59 -26.66
CA LYS A 403 -3.22 15.89 -26.51
C LYS A 403 -2.59 16.80 -25.44
N GLY A 404 -1.51 16.36 -24.77
CA GLY A 404 -0.87 17.10 -23.70
C GLY A 404 -1.54 16.95 -22.32
N GLU A 405 -2.56 16.10 -22.19
CA GLU A 405 -3.21 15.82 -20.91
C GLU A 405 -2.30 14.99 -20.01
N ILE A 406 -2.24 15.35 -18.73
CA ILE A 406 -1.48 14.60 -17.74
C ILE A 406 -2.30 13.40 -17.26
N ILE A 407 -1.77 12.21 -17.47
CA ILE A 407 -2.37 10.96 -17.02
C ILE A 407 -1.54 10.38 -15.88
N GLU A 408 -2.23 10.12 -14.75
CA GLU A 408 -1.65 9.50 -13.57
C GLU A 408 -1.79 7.99 -13.63
N LEU A 409 -0.68 7.26 -13.46
CA LEU A 409 -0.62 5.80 -13.48
C LEU A 409 0.12 5.27 -12.24
N PRO A 410 -0.10 4.01 -11.85
CA PRO A 410 0.71 3.34 -10.83
C PRO A 410 2.19 3.28 -11.24
N LYS A 411 3.10 3.35 -10.27
CA LYS A 411 4.54 3.14 -10.52
C LYS A 411 4.77 1.77 -11.16
N LYS A 412 5.62 1.71 -12.19
CA LYS A 412 5.88 0.55 -13.04
C LYS A 412 4.74 0.22 -14.03
N ALA A 413 3.75 1.09 -14.19
CA ALA A 413 2.75 0.91 -15.23
C ALA A 413 3.40 0.84 -16.62
N THR A 414 2.75 0.09 -17.50
CA THR A 414 3.22 -0.19 -18.85
C THR A 414 2.41 0.56 -19.91
N LEU A 415 2.79 0.47 -21.19
CA LEU A 415 2.05 1.05 -22.29
C LEU A 415 0.60 0.54 -22.37
N ILE A 416 0.37 -0.73 -22.03
CA ILE A 416 -0.98 -1.30 -21.96
C ILE A 416 -1.79 -0.66 -20.82
N ASP A 417 -1.18 -0.48 -19.64
CA ASP A 417 -1.84 0.23 -18.53
C ASP A 417 -2.28 1.64 -18.95
N PHE A 418 -1.42 2.35 -19.69
CA PHE A 418 -1.74 3.67 -20.21
C PHE A 418 -2.90 3.62 -21.22
N ALA A 419 -2.89 2.67 -22.15
CA ALA A 419 -3.97 2.54 -23.16
C ALA A 419 -5.35 2.33 -22.47
N TYR A 420 -5.42 1.45 -21.47
CA TYR A 420 -6.64 1.23 -20.69
C TYR A 420 -6.99 2.41 -19.76
N SER A 421 -6.02 3.24 -19.37
CA SER A 421 -6.30 4.41 -18.56
C SER A 421 -7.09 5.47 -19.34
N ILE A 422 -6.82 5.59 -20.64
CA ILE A 422 -7.56 6.48 -21.56
C ILE A 422 -9.01 5.99 -21.70
N HIS A 423 -9.19 4.81 -22.28
CA HIS A 423 -10.49 4.18 -22.47
C HIS A 423 -10.33 2.66 -22.63
N THR A 424 -11.34 1.89 -22.21
CA THR A 424 -11.34 0.43 -22.35
C THR A 424 -11.19 0.00 -23.82
N ASP A 425 -11.87 0.69 -24.75
CA ASP A 425 -11.78 0.40 -26.19
C ASP A 425 -10.40 0.70 -26.76
N VAL A 426 -9.70 1.72 -26.24
CA VAL A 426 -8.33 2.05 -26.66
C VAL A 426 -7.39 0.90 -26.26
N GLY A 427 -7.55 0.38 -25.03
CA GLY A 427 -6.82 -0.79 -24.57
C GLY A 427 -7.16 -2.06 -25.36
N ASN A 428 -8.45 -2.33 -25.57
CA ASN A 428 -8.90 -3.52 -26.29
C ASN A 428 -8.45 -3.55 -27.77
N LYS A 429 -8.32 -2.39 -28.40
CA LYS A 429 -7.90 -2.21 -29.79
C LYS A 429 -6.44 -1.82 -29.95
N TYR A 430 -5.62 -1.96 -28.90
CA TYR A 430 -4.20 -1.62 -28.92
C TYR A 430 -3.44 -2.36 -30.03
N LEU A 431 -2.76 -1.65 -30.89
CA LEU A 431 -1.87 -2.19 -31.94
C LEU A 431 -0.40 -1.95 -31.59
N SER A 432 -0.04 -0.71 -31.30
CA SER A 432 1.32 -0.32 -30.95
C SER A 432 1.33 0.97 -30.15
N GLY A 433 2.43 1.26 -29.43
CA GLY A 433 2.61 2.48 -28.67
C GLY A 433 3.96 3.14 -28.94
N LYS A 434 3.95 4.49 -28.97
CA LYS A 434 5.18 5.29 -29.04
C LYS A 434 5.38 5.99 -27.70
N VAL A 435 6.62 5.96 -27.21
CA VAL A 435 7.08 6.70 -26.04
C VAL A 435 8.13 7.69 -26.50
N ASP A 436 7.89 8.98 -26.28
CA ASP A 436 8.78 10.07 -26.72
C ASP A 436 9.14 10.01 -28.23
N GLY A 437 8.17 9.58 -29.06
CA GLY A 437 8.32 9.44 -30.52
C GLY A 437 8.79 8.07 -31.00
N GLU A 438 9.40 7.23 -30.15
CA GLU A 438 9.89 5.89 -30.51
C GLU A 438 8.86 4.80 -30.25
N THR A 439 8.70 3.88 -31.18
CA THR A 439 7.84 2.69 -30.97
C THR A 439 8.48 1.74 -29.97
N LYS A 440 7.74 1.43 -28.89
CA LYS A 440 8.21 0.56 -27.80
C LYS A 440 7.29 -0.65 -27.62
N PRO A 441 7.80 -1.76 -27.07
CA PRO A 441 7.00 -2.94 -26.71
C PRO A 441 5.87 -2.63 -25.71
N PRO A 442 4.76 -3.40 -25.72
CA PRO A 442 3.61 -3.18 -24.85
C PRO A 442 3.91 -3.26 -23.34
N ASN A 443 4.95 -4.02 -22.96
CA ASN A 443 5.44 -4.20 -21.58
C ASN A 443 6.40 -3.11 -21.12
N THR A 444 6.69 -2.09 -21.94
CA THR A 444 7.60 -0.99 -21.57
C THR A 444 7.10 -0.25 -20.35
N ILE A 445 7.94 -0.18 -19.31
CA ILE A 445 7.64 0.54 -18.07
C ILE A 445 7.79 2.04 -18.30
N LEU A 446 6.74 2.78 -17.94
CA LEU A 446 6.65 4.22 -18.13
C LEU A 446 7.35 5.01 -17.01
N LYS A 447 7.93 6.15 -17.37
CA LYS A 447 8.62 7.09 -16.48
C LYS A 447 7.92 8.46 -16.47
N ASN A 448 8.14 9.24 -15.41
CA ASN A 448 7.57 10.59 -15.32
C ASN A 448 8.00 11.47 -16.48
N GLY A 449 7.05 12.25 -17.00
CA GLY A 449 7.29 13.26 -18.04
C GLY A 449 7.27 12.73 -19.46
N GLN A 450 7.14 11.43 -19.68
CA GLN A 450 7.12 10.84 -21.02
C GLN A 450 5.83 11.15 -21.77
N ARG A 451 5.93 11.42 -23.07
CA ARG A 451 4.79 11.62 -23.99
C ARG A 451 4.46 10.30 -24.68
N ILE A 452 3.19 9.93 -24.61
CA ILE A 452 2.73 8.62 -25.09
C ILE A 452 1.67 8.79 -26.17
N VAL A 453 1.82 8.03 -27.25
CA VAL A 453 0.89 7.96 -28.38
C VAL A 453 0.52 6.50 -28.62
N ILE A 454 -0.77 6.18 -28.56
CA ILE A 454 -1.27 4.82 -28.84
C ILE A 454 -1.85 4.80 -30.25
N LYS A 455 -1.52 3.75 -31.01
CA LYS A 455 -2.16 3.40 -32.28
C LYS A 455 -3.11 2.24 -32.07
N ASN A 456 -4.31 2.38 -32.56
CA ASN A 456 -5.38 1.37 -32.47
C ASN A 456 -5.67 0.73 -33.82
N SER A 457 -6.18 -0.49 -33.78
CA SER A 457 -6.72 -1.19 -34.95
C SER A 457 -8.01 -1.94 -34.56
N ALA A 458 -9.02 -1.86 -35.42
CA ALA A 458 -10.26 -2.63 -35.20
C ALA A 458 -10.06 -4.15 -35.21
N LYS A 459 -8.96 -4.63 -35.84
CA LYS A 459 -8.60 -6.05 -35.90
C LYS A 459 -7.84 -6.53 -34.67
N SER A 460 -7.26 -5.61 -33.87
CA SER A 460 -6.51 -5.97 -32.66
C SER A 460 -7.46 -6.43 -31.56
N LYS A 461 -7.01 -7.40 -30.77
CA LYS A 461 -7.73 -7.97 -29.62
C LYS A 461 -6.76 -8.04 -28.44
N PRO A 462 -7.25 -7.96 -27.18
CA PRO A 462 -6.42 -8.14 -26.00
C PRO A 462 -5.73 -9.50 -25.98
N ASP A 463 -4.43 -9.48 -25.72
CA ASP A 463 -3.63 -10.68 -25.57
C ASP A 463 -3.65 -11.12 -24.10
N PRO A 464 -4.00 -12.39 -23.79
CA PRO A 464 -3.93 -12.93 -22.43
C PRO A 464 -2.56 -12.77 -21.76
N ALA A 465 -1.46 -12.77 -22.53
CA ALA A 465 -0.12 -12.56 -22.03
C ALA A 465 0.07 -11.18 -21.36
N TRP A 466 -0.74 -10.19 -21.68
CA TRP A 466 -0.67 -8.86 -21.06
C TRP A 466 -0.97 -8.91 -19.56
N LEU A 467 -1.74 -9.89 -19.09
CA LEU A 467 -2.02 -10.09 -17.66
C LEU A 467 -0.75 -10.34 -16.82
N ASN A 468 0.35 -10.79 -17.45
CA ASN A 468 1.60 -11.08 -16.77
C ASN A 468 2.36 -9.81 -16.35
N PHE A 469 2.18 -8.70 -17.07
CA PHE A 469 2.96 -7.48 -16.84
C PHE A 469 2.14 -6.23 -16.55
N VAL A 470 0.83 -6.20 -16.85
CA VAL A 470 -0.02 -5.07 -16.49
C VAL A 470 -0.15 -4.93 -14.97
N ILE A 471 -0.10 -3.70 -14.50
CA ILE A 471 -0.11 -3.38 -13.07
C ILE A 471 -1.42 -2.74 -12.65
N SER A 472 -2.00 -1.88 -13.50
CA SER A 472 -3.24 -1.18 -13.15
C SER A 472 -4.41 -2.15 -13.04
N VAL A 473 -5.22 -1.96 -12.00
CA VAL A 473 -6.42 -2.77 -11.79
C VAL A 473 -7.37 -2.64 -12.98
N LYS A 474 -7.53 -1.41 -13.53
CA LYS A 474 -8.39 -1.15 -14.69
C LYS A 474 -7.99 -1.98 -15.91
N ALA A 475 -6.68 -2.03 -16.26
CA ALA A 475 -6.21 -2.82 -17.39
C ALA A 475 -6.44 -4.32 -17.16
N ARG A 476 -6.02 -4.83 -16.00
CA ARG A 476 -6.15 -6.25 -15.65
C ARG A 476 -7.60 -6.72 -15.70
N THR A 477 -8.48 -5.93 -15.12
CA THR A 477 -9.91 -6.17 -15.08
C THR A 477 -10.56 -6.13 -16.48
N SER A 478 -10.25 -5.10 -17.27
CA SER A 478 -10.81 -4.97 -18.63
C SER A 478 -10.34 -6.12 -19.54
N ILE A 479 -9.08 -6.53 -19.44
CA ILE A 479 -8.55 -7.68 -20.19
C ILE A 479 -9.29 -8.96 -19.77
N ARG A 480 -9.45 -9.22 -18.46
CA ARG A 480 -10.17 -10.41 -17.99
C ARG A 480 -11.63 -10.44 -18.43
N ASN A 481 -12.32 -9.30 -18.37
CA ASN A 481 -13.70 -9.21 -18.83
C ASN A 481 -13.82 -9.49 -20.32
N TYR A 482 -12.91 -8.92 -21.11
CA TYR A 482 -12.88 -9.23 -22.54
C TYR A 482 -12.65 -10.74 -22.79
N LEU A 483 -11.67 -11.34 -22.10
CA LEU A 483 -11.40 -12.77 -22.23
C LEU A 483 -12.59 -13.64 -21.79
N ARG A 484 -13.30 -13.25 -20.73
CA ARG A 484 -14.52 -13.96 -20.28
C ARG A 484 -15.70 -13.82 -21.25
N SER A 485 -15.78 -12.73 -22.01
CA SER A 485 -16.83 -12.51 -23.01
C SER A 485 -16.61 -13.31 -24.30
N ILE A 486 -15.43 -13.91 -24.49
CA ILE A 486 -15.14 -14.77 -25.65
C ILE A 486 -15.93 -16.08 -25.52
N HIS A 487 -16.59 -16.53 -26.60
CA HIS A 487 -17.26 -17.82 -26.60
C HIS A 487 -16.29 -18.96 -26.27
N ALA A 488 -16.79 -19.99 -25.58
CA ALA A 488 -15.94 -21.11 -25.12
C ALA A 488 -15.14 -21.76 -26.27
N SER A 489 -15.74 -21.87 -27.46
CA SER A 489 -15.08 -22.37 -28.67
C SER A 489 -13.89 -21.52 -29.13
N ASP A 490 -14.03 -20.20 -29.05
CA ASP A 490 -12.95 -19.26 -29.43
C ASP A 490 -11.84 -19.21 -28.37
N ALA A 491 -12.19 -19.32 -27.09
CA ALA A 491 -11.23 -19.46 -26.01
C ALA A 491 -10.40 -20.75 -26.15
N ILE A 492 -11.02 -21.88 -26.51
CA ILE A 492 -10.34 -23.16 -26.80
C ILE A 492 -9.37 -23.00 -27.98
N LYS A 493 -9.82 -22.39 -29.09
CA LYS A 493 -8.98 -22.14 -30.28
C LYS A 493 -7.80 -21.25 -29.94
N LEU A 494 -8.02 -20.16 -29.20
CA LEU A 494 -6.97 -19.24 -28.76
C LEU A 494 -5.97 -19.93 -27.83
N GLY A 495 -6.44 -20.68 -26.85
CA GLY A 495 -5.57 -21.41 -25.89
C GLY A 495 -4.74 -22.49 -26.59
N LYS A 496 -5.33 -23.23 -27.53
CA LYS A 496 -4.60 -24.20 -28.38
C LYS A 496 -3.50 -23.52 -29.19
N LYS A 497 -3.79 -22.35 -29.80
CA LYS A 497 -2.81 -21.58 -30.57
C LYS A 497 -1.67 -21.09 -29.70
N LEU A 498 -1.97 -20.52 -28.53
CA LEU A 498 -0.99 -20.01 -27.57
C LEU A 498 -0.08 -21.11 -27.02
N LEU A 499 -0.65 -22.26 -26.67
CA LEU A 499 0.12 -23.39 -26.17
C LEU A 499 0.99 -24.00 -27.29
N LYS A 500 0.44 -24.12 -28.49
CA LYS A 500 1.21 -24.61 -29.67
C LYS A 500 2.41 -23.71 -29.95
N SER A 501 2.22 -22.39 -30.01
CA SER A 501 3.30 -21.43 -30.18
C SER A 501 4.37 -21.52 -29.07
N SER A 502 3.95 -21.70 -27.81
CA SER A 502 4.87 -21.84 -26.69
C SER A 502 5.64 -23.17 -26.69
N LEU A 503 5.06 -24.24 -27.25
CA LEU A 503 5.76 -25.52 -27.46
C LEU A 503 6.72 -25.45 -28.64
N GLU A 504 6.34 -24.77 -29.74
CA GLU A 504 7.18 -24.54 -30.91
C GLU A 504 8.44 -23.73 -30.53
N GLU A 505 8.33 -22.73 -29.62
CA GLU A 505 9.48 -22.02 -29.05
C GLU A 505 10.45 -22.95 -28.30
N LEU A 506 9.95 -24.09 -27.80
CA LEU A 506 10.77 -25.12 -27.13
C LEU A 506 11.18 -26.25 -28.09
N ASN A 507 10.95 -26.11 -29.42
CA ASN A 507 11.17 -27.13 -30.44
C ASN A 507 10.44 -28.46 -30.14
N VAL A 508 9.29 -28.40 -29.53
CA VAL A 508 8.44 -29.55 -29.19
C VAL A 508 7.09 -29.40 -29.91
N SER A 509 6.66 -30.45 -30.65
CA SER A 509 5.30 -30.49 -31.17
C SER A 509 4.32 -30.95 -30.08
N LEU A 510 3.08 -30.51 -30.16
CA LEU A 510 2.02 -30.97 -29.27
C LEU A 510 1.81 -32.49 -29.37
N GLU A 511 2.09 -33.07 -30.53
CA GLU A 511 2.00 -34.49 -30.82
C GLU A 511 3.10 -35.31 -30.16
N ASP A 512 4.24 -34.70 -29.91
CA ASP A 512 5.40 -35.31 -29.26
C ASP A 512 5.28 -35.38 -27.73
N VAL A 513 4.26 -34.73 -27.15
CA VAL A 513 4.05 -34.74 -25.71
C VAL A 513 3.54 -36.09 -25.24
N PRO A 514 4.24 -36.81 -24.34
CA PRO A 514 3.85 -38.13 -23.88
C PRO A 514 2.46 -38.11 -23.24
N LYS A 515 1.59 -39.04 -23.62
CA LYS A 515 0.22 -39.18 -23.08
C LYS A 515 0.21 -39.27 -21.52
N LYS A 516 1.25 -39.84 -20.93
CA LYS A 516 1.43 -39.90 -19.47
C LYS A 516 1.62 -38.52 -18.84
N THR A 517 2.46 -37.67 -19.43
CA THR A 517 2.70 -36.30 -18.99
C THR A 517 1.44 -35.45 -19.12
N LEU A 518 0.70 -35.59 -20.24
CA LEU A 518 -0.54 -34.88 -20.44
C LEU A 518 -1.60 -35.27 -19.38
N LYS A 519 -1.77 -36.59 -19.13
CA LYS A 519 -2.69 -37.08 -18.08
C LYS A 519 -2.30 -36.59 -16.71
N PHE A 520 -0.99 -36.55 -16.39
CA PHE A 520 -0.49 -36.02 -15.11
C PHE A 520 -0.84 -34.54 -14.95
N ILE A 521 -0.59 -33.71 -15.96
CA ILE A 521 -0.91 -32.28 -15.94
C ILE A 521 -2.42 -32.05 -15.79
N LEU A 522 -3.25 -32.78 -16.53
CA LEU A 522 -4.70 -32.67 -16.43
C LEU A 522 -5.21 -33.06 -15.03
N SER A 523 -4.68 -34.14 -14.44
CA SER A 523 -5.07 -34.58 -13.10
C SER A 523 -4.64 -33.56 -12.03
N GLU A 524 -3.45 -33.02 -12.12
CA GLU A 524 -2.90 -32.01 -11.20
C GLU A 524 -3.73 -30.73 -11.17
N TYR A 525 -4.15 -30.25 -12.34
CA TYR A 525 -5.01 -29.07 -12.45
C TYR A 525 -6.50 -29.37 -12.32
N LYS A 526 -6.88 -30.64 -12.08
CA LYS A 526 -8.28 -31.10 -11.95
C LYS A 526 -9.13 -30.81 -13.21
N TYR A 527 -8.52 -30.85 -14.41
CA TYR A 527 -9.24 -30.73 -15.67
C TYR A 527 -9.70 -32.10 -16.16
N LYS A 528 -10.90 -32.13 -16.74
CA LYS A 528 -11.50 -33.37 -17.29
C LYS A 528 -10.98 -33.68 -18.70
N SER A 529 -10.63 -32.64 -19.47
CA SER A 529 -10.18 -32.76 -20.85
C SER A 529 -9.07 -31.78 -21.20
N ILE A 530 -8.38 -32.03 -22.31
CA ILE A 530 -7.38 -31.08 -22.83
C ILE A 530 -8.03 -29.78 -23.31
N GLU A 531 -9.29 -29.83 -23.72
CA GLU A 531 -10.08 -28.66 -24.12
C GLU A 531 -10.32 -27.73 -22.92
N ASP A 532 -10.52 -28.27 -21.71
CA ASP A 532 -10.63 -27.50 -20.49
C ASP A 532 -9.30 -26.75 -20.20
N LEU A 533 -8.17 -27.41 -20.45
CA LEU A 533 -6.85 -26.77 -20.34
C LEU A 533 -6.69 -25.67 -21.40
N TYR A 534 -7.04 -25.92 -22.67
CA TYR A 534 -7.00 -24.88 -23.71
C TYR A 534 -7.93 -23.72 -23.36
N LYS A 535 -9.15 -23.99 -22.93
CA LYS A 535 -10.09 -22.96 -22.46
C LYS A 535 -9.47 -22.12 -21.32
N SER A 536 -8.86 -22.77 -20.34
CA SER A 536 -8.22 -22.10 -19.21
C SER A 536 -7.05 -21.21 -19.65
N ILE A 537 -6.24 -21.66 -20.59
CA ILE A 537 -5.15 -20.88 -21.21
C ILE A 537 -5.72 -19.70 -22.00
N GLY A 538 -6.71 -19.93 -22.85
CA GLY A 538 -7.32 -18.89 -23.67
C GLY A 538 -8.05 -17.81 -22.88
N LEU A 539 -8.57 -18.15 -21.70
CA LEU A 539 -9.14 -17.21 -20.74
C LEU A 539 -8.10 -16.51 -19.85
N GLY A 540 -6.79 -16.78 -20.03
CA GLY A 540 -5.71 -16.19 -19.25
C GLY A 540 -5.60 -16.69 -17.81
N ASN A 541 -6.26 -17.79 -17.46
CA ASN A 541 -6.19 -18.40 -16.13
C ASN A 541 -4.90 -19.19 -15.91
N LYS A 542 -4.26 -19.64 -16.99
CA LYS A 542 -2.97 -20.35 -16.98
C LYS A 542 -2.03 -19.74 -18.03
N ILE A 543 -0.75 -19.69 -17.69
CA ILE A 543 0.30 -19.14 -18.57
C ILE A 543 0.73 -20.23 -19.56
N PRO A 544 0.60 -20.03 -20.90
CA PRO A 544 0.88 -21.04 -21.91
C PRO A 544 2.29 -21.59 -21.83
N LYS A 545 3.28 -20.71 -21.65
CA LYS A 545 4.70 -21.06 -21.60
C LYS A 545 5.04 -21.95 -20.40
N LEU A 546 4.40 -21.74 -19.23
CA LEU A 546 4.57 -22.60 -18.06
C LEU A 546 4.03 -24.02 -18.29
N ILE A 547 2.91 -24.12 -18.99
CA ILE A 547 2.35 -25.41 -19.34
C ILE A 547 3.22 -26.10 -20.38
N ALA A 548 3.73 -25.37 -21.37
CA ALA A 548 4.64 -25.90 -22.40
C ALA A 548 5.94 -26.44 -21.78
N LEU A 549 6.57 -25.72 -20.85
CA LEU A 549 7.76 -26.19 -20.12
C LEU A 549 7.50 -27.48 -19.35
N ARG A 550 6.31 -27.67 -18.80
CA ARG A 550 5.93 -28.90 -18.11
C ARG A 550 5.59 -30.06 -19.07
N MET A 551 5.18 -29.74 -20.28
CA MET A 551 4.87 -30.74 -21.32
C MET A 551 6.11 -31.24 -22.05
N ALA A 552 7.19 -30.45 -22.08
CA ALA A 552 8.43 -30.81 -22.76
C ALA A 552 9.12 -32.00 -22.05
N PRO A 553 9.33 -33.14 -22.69
CA PRO A 553 9.75 -34.41 -22.06
C PRO A 553 11.21 -34.45 -21.60
N SER A 554 12.05 -33.54 -22.01
CA SER A 554 13.39 -33.25 -21.51
C SER A 554 13.91 -31.99 -22.20
N PHE A 555 14.58 -31.12 -21.46
CA PHE A 555 15.34 -30.03 -22.05
C PHE A 555 16.44 -30.61 -22.96
N LYS A 556 16.17 -30.81 -24.25
CA LYS A 556 17.23 -30.97 -25.24
C LYS A 556 18.04 -29.67 -25.29
N LYS A 557 19.35 -29.77 -25.14
CA LYS A 557 20.29 -28.66 -25.31
C LYS A 557 19.89 -27.85 -26.54
N ILE A 558 19.50 -26.60 -26.32
CA ILE A 558 19.36 -25.63 -27.40
C ILE A 558 20.75 -25.02 -27.57
N ASP A 559 21.45 -25.40 -28.61
CA ASP A 559 22.71 -24.78 -29.03
C ASP A 559 22.43 -23.39 -29.64
N SER A 560 22.13 -22.45 -28.75
CA SER A 560 22.18 -21.03 -29.07
C SER A 560 22.50 -20.28 -27.80
N ALA A 561 23.50 -19.42 -27.81
CA ALA A 561 23.84 -18.53 -26.72
C ALA A 561 22.64 -17.67 -26.40
N SER A 562 21.84 -18.10 -25.42
CA SER A 562 20.67 -17.35 -24.92
C SER A 562 21.18 -16.19 -24.09
N PRO A 563 20.74 -14.96 -24.32
CA PRO A 563 21.09 -13.83 -23.46
C PRO A 563 20.45 -13.87 -22.08
N TYR A 564 19.76 -14.96 -21.73
CA TYR A 564 19.02 -15.13 -20.48
C TYR A 564 19.75 -16.03 -19.50
N ASP A 565 19.69 -15.70 -18.21
CA ASP A 565 20.39 -16.40 -17.13
C ASP A 565 19.86 -17.83 -16.87
N ILE A 566 18.60 -18.11 -17.26
CA ILE A 566 17.89 -19.37 -17.01
C ILE A 566 17.33 -19.91 -18.33
N GLU A 567 17.57 -21.18 -18.61
CA GLU A 567 17.08 -21.86 -19.81
C GLU A 567 15.55 -21.82 -19.91
N GLY A 568 15.03 -21.44 -21.08
CA GLY A 568 13.60 -21.38 -21.34
C GLY A 568 12.89 -20.19 -20.66
N SER A 569 13.62 -19.15 -20.22
CA SER A 569 13.04 -17.98 -19.57
C SER A 569 12.67 -16.84 -20.51
N GLU A 570 12.84 -17.01 -21.81
CA GLU A 570 12.58 -15.98 -22.83
C GLU A 570 11.11 -15.51 -22.75
N GLY A 571 10.96 -14.20 -22.60
CA GLY A 571 9.63 -13.57 -22.47
C GLY A 571 8.93 -13.78 -21.12
N LEU A 572 9.57 -14.42 -20.12
CA LEU A 572 9.05 -14.55 -18.77
C LEU A 572 9.63 -13.47 -17.85
N VAL A 573 8.78 -12.92 -16.99
CA VAL A 573 9.26 -12.04 -15.91
C VAL A 573 9.80 -12.94 -14.81
N MET A 574 11.14 -12.91 -14.62
CA MET A 574 11.82 -13.68 -13.59
C MET A 574 12.37 -12.77 -12.50
N SER A 575 12.38 -13.24 -11.27
CA SER A 575 13.00 -12.54 -10.15
C SER A 575 13.66 -13.55 -9.21
N TYR A 576 14.83 -13.18 -8.65
CA TYR A 576 15.56 -14.04 -7.72
C TYR A 576 15.13 -13.80 -6.30
N ALA A 577 14.89 -14.89 -5.55
CA ALA A 577 14.37 -14.84 -4.20
C ALA A 577 15.41 -14.28 -3.21
N LYS A 578 15.03 -13.22 -2.48
CA LYS A 578 15.89 -12.59 -1.47
C LYS A 578 16.08 -13.42 -0.20
N CYS A 579 15.27 -14.47 0.03
CA CYS A 579 15.39 -15.36 1.20
C CYS A 579 16.56 -16.33 1.08
N CYS A 580 16.92 -16.75 -0.17
CA CYS A 580 17.94 -17.78 -0.41
C CYS A 580 19.03 -17.37 -1.40
N HIS A 581 18.87 -16.25 -2.13
CA HIS A 581 19.84 -15.72 -3.09
C HIS A 581 20.44 -16.83 -4.00
N PRO A 582 19.65 -17.39 -4.94
CA PRO A 582 20.15 -18.41 -5.85
C PRO A 582 21.23 -17.82 -6.79
N VAL A 583 22.27 -18.60 -7.05
CA VAL A 583 23.38 -18.24 -7.96
C VAL A 583 23.64 -19.37 -8.94
N PRO A 584 24.26 -19.11 -10.11
CA PRO A 584 24.66 -20.14 -11.06
C PRO A 584 25.45 -21.26 -10.38
N GLY A 585 25.03 -22.52 -10.64
CA GLY A 585 25.54 -23.72 -9.99
C GLY A 585 24.71 -24.22 -8.80
N ASP A 586 23.69 -23.47 -8.34
CA ASP A 586 22.68 -23.99 -7.42
C ASP A 586 21.62 -24.80 -8.18
N LEU A 587 21.07 -25.84 -7.55
CA LEU A 587 19.80 -26.42 -7.99
C LEU A 587 18.67 -25.44 -7.70
N ILE A 588 17.90 -25.06 -8.71
CA ILE A 588 16.90 -24.01 -8.62
C ILE A 588 15.51 -24.51 -8.97
N VAL A 589 14.52 -23.88 -8.32
CA VAL A 589 13.09 -24.13 -8.53
C VAL A 589 12.39 -22.79 -8.70
N GLY A 590 11.54 -22.67 -9.70
CA GLY A 590 10.67 -21.51 -9.92
C GLY A 590 9.35 -21.69 -9.21
N HIS A 591 8.88 -20.61 -8.54
CA HIS A 591 7.55 -20.54 -7.98
C HIS A 591 6.80 -19.38 -8.61
N THR A 592 5.58 -19.64 -9.08
CA THR A 592 4.75 -18.58 -9.65
C THR A 592 4.21 -17.66 -8.55
N SER A 593 4.48 -16.38 -8.66
CA SER A 593 4.00 -15.37 -7.71
C SER A 593 3.16 -14.33 -8.44
N GLN A 594 1.93 -14.11 -7.98
CA GLN A 594 1.05 -13.11 -8.58
C GLN A 594 1.71 -11.73 -8.58
N GLY A 595 1.82 -11.13 -9.76
CA GLY A 595 2.43 -9.80 -9.96
C GLY A 595 3.95 -9.75 -9.98
N LYS A 596 4.67 -10.88 -9.74
CA LYS A 596 6.14 -10.96 -9.81
C LYS A 596 6.67 -11.93 -10.88
N GLY A 597 5.77 -12.60 -11.58
CA GLY A 597 6.15 -13.66 -12.51
C GLY A 597 6.67 -14.90 -11.76
N ILE A 598 7.79 -15.45 -12.23
CA ILE A 598 8.45 -16.59 -11.60
C ILE A 598 9.49 -16.07 -10.61
N VAL A 599 9.37 -16.48 -9.36
CA VAL A 599 10.40 -16.24 -8.34
C VAL A 599 11.26 -17.47 -8.23
N VAL A 600 12.55 -17.31 -8.54
CA VAL A 600 13.54 -18.40 -8.54
C VAL A 600 14.12 -18.56 -7.15
N HIS A 601 14.04 -19.78 -6.62
CA HIS A 601 14.59 -20.17 -5.32
C HIS A 601 15.63 -21.28 -5.48
N ARG A 602 16.48 -21.46 -4.47
CA ARG A 602 17.25 -22.71 -4.36
C ARG A 602 16.32 -23.86 -3.97
N SER A 603 16.51 -25.04 -4.51
CA SER A 603 15.72 -26.23 -4.19
C SER A 603 15.72 -26.57 -2.67
N SER A 604 16.80 -26.21 -1.96
CA SER A 604 16.97 -26.41 -0.50
C SER A 604 16.35 -25.27 0.36
N CYS A 605 15.61 -24.33 -0.21
CA CYS A 605 15.08 -23.17 0.53
C CYS A 605 13.94 -23.55 1.46
N LYS A 606 14.06 -23.24 2.76
CA LYS A 606 13.02 -23.52 3.77
C LYS A 606 11.71 -22.77 3.54
N SER A 607 11.75 -21.63 2.86
CA SER A 607 10.55 -20.87 2.52
C SER A 607 9.67 -21.60 1.50
N ILE A 608 10.26 -22.50 0.74
CA ILE A 608 9.59 -23.39 -0.20
C ILE A 608 8.89 -24.53 0.53
N ASN A 609 9.56 -25.18 1.51
CA ASN A 609 9.03 -26.36 2.21
C ASN A 609 7.87 -26.08 3.18
N ARG A 610 7.52 -24.79 3.44
CA ARG A 610 6.45 -24.40 4.38
C ARG A 610 5.09 -24.10 3.72
N THR A 611 5.04 -23.95 2.42
CA THR A 611 3.82 -23.82 1.66
C THR A 611 3.52 -25.14 0.96
N LYS A 612 2.27 -25.63 0.96
CA LYS A 612 1.86 -26.86 0.28
C LYS A 612 2.28 -26.82 -1.19
N PHE A 613 3.37 -27.51 -1.49
CA PHE A 613 4.15 -27.42 -2.71
C PHE A 613 3.81 -28.55 -3.66
N ASP A 614 2.65 -28.54 -4.30
CA ASP A 614 2.45 -29.58 -5.31
C ASP A 614 1.93 -29.10 -6.67
N SER A 615 1.48 -27.87 -6.82
CA SER A 615 0.86 -27.49 -8.10
C SER A 615 1.48 -26.27 -8.84
N GLU A 616 2.43 -25.55 -8.25
CA GLU A 616 2.94 -24.30 -8.82
C GLU A 616 4.48 -24.17 -8.88
N SER A 617 5.23 -25.23 -8.60
CA SER A 617 6.68 -25.25 -8.69
C SER A 617 7.18 -25.83 -10.02
N ILE A 618 8.25 -25.23 -10.56
CA ILE A 618 8.85 -25.60 -11.85
C ILE A 618 10.33 -25.83 -11.58
N GLU A 619 10.86 -26.99 -11.99
CA GLU A 619 12.30 -27.20 -12.03
C GLU A 619 12.90 -26.29 -13.11
N LEU A 620 13.91 -25.53 -12.72
CA LEU A 620 14.63 -24.62 -13.59
C LEU A 620 16.11 -25.00 -13.66
N ARG A 621 16.76 -24.61 -14.76
CA ARG A 621 18.21 -24.80 -14.94
C ARG A 621 18.83 -23.48 -15.34
N TRP A 622 20.06 -23.26 -14.87
CA TRP A 622 20.87 -22.14 -15.30
C TRP A 622 21.34 -22.36 -16.75
N SER A 623 21.40 -21.28 -17.52
CA SER A 623 22.04 -21.29 -18.84
C SER A 623 23.53 -21.57 -18.71
N GLU A 624 24.14 -22.21 -19.70
CA GLU A 624 25.59 -22.58 -19.65
C GLU A 624 26.51 -21.35 -19.61
N ASN A 625 26.13 -20.26 -20.24
CA ASN A 625 26.89 -19.01 -20.32
C ASN A 625 26.18 -17.86 -19.61
N VAL A 626 26.20 -17.88 -18.28
CA VAL A 626 25.64 -16.77 -17.47
C VAL A 626 26.80 -15.85 -17.08
N ASP A 627 26.81 -14.63 -17.62
CA ASP A 627 27.87 -13.64 -17.35
C ASP A 627 27.43 -12.51 -16.41
N ASN A 628 26.24 -12.63 -15.84
CA ASN A 628 25.67 -11.67 -14.88
C ASN A 628 26.19 -11.90 -13.46
N ASN A 629 26.16 -10.85 -12.66
CA ASN A 629 26.44 -10.91 -11.24
C ASN A 629 25.17 -11.15 -10.44
N PHE A 630 25.25 -12.01 -9.42
CA PHE A 630 24.14 -12.41 -8.54
C PHE A 630 24.46 -12.13 -7.09
N ASN A 631 23.46 -11.76 -6.32
CA ASN A 631 23.63 -11.55 -4.89
C ASN A 631 23.70 -12.88 -4.15
N ALA A 632 24.68 -13.04 -3.28
CA ALA A 632 24.80 -14.16 -2.35
C ALA A 632 24.96 -13.68 -0.92
N SER A 633 24.30 -14.36 0.01
CA SER A 633 24.45 -14.06 1.45
C SER A 633 25.42 -15.04 2.11
N ILE A 634 26.46 -14.51 2.72
CA ILE A 634 27.41 -15.25 3.54
C ILE A 634 27.29 -14.82 4.99
N MET A 635 27.42 -15.76 5.91
CA MET A 635 27.37 -15.58 7.34
C MET A 635 28.72 -15.90 7.94
N ILE A 636 29.26 -14.98 8.72
CA ILE A 636 30.59 -15.08 9.30
C ILE A 636 30.46 -14.84 10.79
N GLU A 637 30.95 -15.76 11.58
CA GLU A 637 31.05 -15.67 13.02
C GLU A 637 32.47 -15.28 13.39
N VAL A 638 32.62 -14.16 14.08
CA VAL A 638 33.93 -13.56 14.35
C VAL A 638 34.07 -13.20 15.84
N GLU A 639 35.32 -13.16 16.30
CA GLU A 639 35.63 -12.59 17.60
C GLU A 639 35.36 -11.07 17.64
N ASN A 640 34.81 -10.59 18.77
CA ASN A 640 34.51 -9.16 18.92
C ASN A 640 35.80 -8.34 19.17
N GLN A 641 36.60 -8.18 18.14
CA GLN A 641 37.85 -7.40 18.20
C GLN A 641 37.86 -6.22 17.21
N ARG A 642 38.58 -5.17 17.56
CA ARG A 642 38.76 -4.01 16.67
C ARG A 642 39.49 -4.44 15.40
N GLY A 643 38.96 -4.01 14.23
CA GLY A 643 39.57 -4.25 12.93
C GLY A 643 39.14 -5.54 12.21
N VAL A 644 38.44 -6.48 12.85
CA VAL A 644 38.01 -7.74 12.22
C VAL A 644 37.09 -7.49 11.03
N LEU A 645 36.14 -6.54 11.14
CA LEU A 645 35.29 -6.14 10.01
C LEU A 645 36.12 -5.63 8.82
N ALA A 646 37.16 -4.84 9.10
CA ALA A 646 38.04 -4.31 8.05
C ALA A 646 38.84 -5.45 7.37
N GLN A 647 39.34 -6.42 8.15
CA GLN A 647 40.05 -7.60 7.60
C GLN A 647 39.13 -8.45 6.72
N VAL A 648 37.92 -8.77 7.20
CA VAL A 648 36.92 -9.52 6.43
C VAL A 648 36.56 -8.79 5.13
N SER A 649 36.27 -7.49 5.22
CA SER A 649 35.91 -6.66 4.06
C SER A 649 37.07 -6.55 3.07
N SER A 650 38.33 -6.46 3.55
CA SER A 650 39.52 -6.45 2.71
C SER A 650 39.69 -7.76 1.94
N VAL A 651 39.49 -8.91 2.57
CA VAL A 651 39.56 -10.22 1.91
C VAL A 651 38.46 -10.40 0.86
N ILE A 652 37.26 -9.88 1.13
CA ILE A 652 36.15 -9.89 0.16
C ILE A 652 36.51 -9.01 -1.04
N ALA A 653 37.03 -7.79 -0.81
CA ALA A 653 37.44 -6.87 -1.86
C ALA A 653 38.62 -7.41 -2.70
N GLN A 654 39.66 -7.99 -2.05
CA GLN A 654 40.78 -8.63 -2.71
C GLN A 654 40.37 -9.86 -3.54
N SER A 655 39.22 -10.42 -3.27
CA SER A 655 38.64 -11.52 -4.05
C SER A 655 37.73 -11.01 -5.19
N GLU A 656 37.81 -9.71 -5.53
CA GLU A 656 37.06 -9.03 -6.59
C GLU A 656 35.53 -9.13 -6.44
N HIS A 657 35.03 -9.19 -5.18
CA HIS A 657 33.60 -9.20 -4.90
C HIS A 657 33.13 -7.88 -4.33
N ASN A 658 32.04 -7.35 -4.89
CA ASN A 658 31.37 -6.17 -4.34
C ASN A 658 30.52 -6.53 -3.11
N ILE A 659 30.56 -5.68 -2.10
CA ILE A 659 29.73 -5.82 -0.88
C ILE A 659 28.49 -4.93 -1.06
N GLU A 660 27.32 -5.55 -1.24
CA GLU A 660 26.05 -4.85 -1.40
C GLU A 660 25.45 -4.41 -0.05
N SER A 661 25.60 -5.22 0.97
CA SER A 661 25.17 -4.86 2.33
C SER A 661 25.88 -5.69 3.40
N VAL A 662 26.00 -5.12 4.60
CA VAL A 662 26.49 -5.79 5.79
C VAL A 662 25.49 -5.59 6.91
N ASN A 663 25.08 -6.69 7.53
CA ASN A 663 24.28 -6.68 8.74
C ASN A 663 25.11 -7.29 9.88
N TYR A 664 25.21 -6.54 10.98
CA TYR A 664 25.94 -6.93 12.17
C TYR A 664 24.95 -7.24 13.29
N THR A 665 25.12 -8.38 13.95
CA THR A 665 24.30 -8.78 15.10
C THR A 665 25.23 -9.10 16.24
N ASP A 666 25.11 -8.33 17.30
CA ASP A 666 25.86 -8.51 18.55
C ASP A 666 25.21 -9.62 19.38
N SER A 667 25.95 -10.64 19.78
CA SER A 667 25.47 -11.64 20.73
C SER A 667 26.17 -11.40 22.06
N HIS A 668 25.48 -10.74 22.98
CA HIS A 668 26.00 -10.41 24.32
C HIS A 668 26.33 -11.64 25.20
N GLU A 669 25.92 -12.85 24.78
CA GLU A 669 26.06 -14.05 25.60
C GLU A 669 27.29 -14.91 25.26
N THR A 670 27.89 -14.79 24.07
CA THR A 670 28.95 -15.72 23.62
C THR A 670 30.30 -15.08 23.32
N GLY A 671 30.41 -13.73 23.39
CA GLY A 671 31.64 -13.01 23.03
C GLY A 671 31.95 -13.03 21.51
N HIS A 672 31.10 -13.65 20.72
CA HIS A 672 31.23 -13.79 19.28
C HIS A 672 30.18 -12.94 18.57
N ASN A 673 30.58 -12.28 17.49
CA ASN A 673 29.67 -11.45 16.69
C ASN A 673 29.35 -12.12 15.37
N MET A 674 28.10 -12.00 14.95
CA MET A 674 27.65 -12.56 13.68
C MET A 674 27.52 -11.45 12.65
N MET A 675 28.22 -11.60 11.54
CA MET A 675 28.17 -10.70 10.38
C MET A 675 27.52 -11.42 9.22
N VAL A 676 26.54 -10.78 8.58
CA VAL A 676 25.92 -11.26 7.35
C VAL A 676 26.24 -10.28 6.23
N PHE A 677 27.02 -10.72 5.28
CA PHE A 677 27.35 -9.96 4.08
C PHE A 677 26.48 -10.43 2.92
N VAL A 678 25.94 -9.48 2.16
CA VAL A 678 25.41 -9.74 0.82
C VAL A 678 26.46 -9.26 -0.15
N ILE A 679 26.96 -10.19 -0.95
CA ILE A 679 28.05 -9.96 -1.89
C ILE A 679 27.60 -10.26 -3.33
N SER A 680 28.21 -9.63 -4.30
CA SER A 680 27.99 -9.85 -5.73
C SER A 680 28.96 -10.90 -6.25
N VAL A 681 28.45 -12.00 -6.85
CA VAL A 681 29.23 -13.14 -7.34
C VAL A 681 28.68 -13.66 -8.68
N LYS A 682 29.51 -14.28 -9.50
CA LYS A 682 29.08 -14.89 -10.76
C LYS A 682 28.52 -16.31 -10.59
N ASN A 683 29.05 -17.11 -9.65
CA ASN A 683 28.64 -18.49 -9.47
C ASN A 683 29.00 -19.07 -8.08
N ILE A 684 28.56 -20.29 -7.81
CA ILE A 684 28.80 -21.00 -6.54
C ILE A 684 30.28 -21.28 -6.27
N ILE A 685 31.12 -21.43 -7.34
CA ILE A 685 32.55 -21.71 -7.19
C ILE A 685 33.27 -20.52 -6.57
N GLN A 686 32.90 -19.29 -6.96
CA GLN A 686 33.45 -18.07 -6.36
C GLN A 686 33.10 -17.97 -4.87
N ILE A 687 31.88 -18.33 -4.50
CA ILE A 687 31.46 -18.35 -3.08
C ILE A 687 32.32 -19.33 -2.29
N ARG A 688 32.54 -20.55 -2.80
CA ARG A 688 33.38 -21.57 -2.11
C ARG A 688 34.78 -21.09 -1.89
N LYS A 689 35.42 -20.55 -2.96
CA LYS A 689 36.79 -20.00 -2.88
C LYS A 689 36.90 -18.84 -1.88
N LEU A 690 35.90 -17.98 -1.83
CA LEU A 690 35.84 -16.88 -0.85
C LEU A 690 35.69 -17.40 0.58
N LEU A 691 34.78 -18.33 0.82
CA LEU A 691 34.56 -18.93 2.15
C LEU A 691 35.82 -19.60 2.67
N ASP A 692 36.59 -20.28 1.80
CA ASP A 692 37.85 -20.92 2.18
C ASP A 692 38.95 -19.90 2.54
N LYS A 693 38.98 -18.73 1.88
CA LYS A 693 39.85 -17.61 2.26
C LYS A 693 39.44 -16.98 3.61
N LEU A 694 38.14 -16.78 3.80
CA LEU A 694 37.62 -16.17 5.03
C LEU A 694 37.86 -17.06 6.26
N LYS A 695 37.78 -18.38 6.14
CA LYS A 695 38.09 -19.35 7.21
C LYS A 695 39.57 -19.32 7.65
N LYS A 696 40.47 -18.79 6.84
CA LYS A 696 41.90 -18.66 7.17
C LYS A 696 42.23 -17.43 8.02
N ILE A 697 41.28 -16.52 8.23
CA ILE A 697 41.44 -15.34 9.08
C ILE A 697 41.43 -15.76 10.54
N LYS A 698 42.45 -15.40 11.31
CA LYS A 698 42.66 -15.86 12.71
C LYS A 698 41.46 -15.64 13.64
N ASN A 699 40.68 -14.58 13.42
CA ASN A 699 39.55 -14.18 14.27
C ASN A 699 38.19 -14.58 13.67
N VAL A 700 38.14 -15.48 12.67
CA VAL A 700 36.93 -16.04 12.08
C VAL A 700 36.76 -17.48 12.55
N PHE A 701 35.70 -17.73 13.31
CA PHE A 701 35.38 -19.05 13.82
C PHE A 701 34.60 -19.88 12.81
N ARG A 702 33.69 -19.22 12.09
CA ARG A 702 32.82 -19.86 11.11
C ARG A 702 32.55 -18.93 9.94
N ALA A 703 32.67 -19.45 8.74
CA ALA A 703 32.23 -18.75 7.53
C ALA A 703 31.45 -19.75 6.68
N GLU A 704 30.19 -19.44 6.39
CA GLU A 704 29.32 -20.29 5.60
C GLU A 704 28.34 -19.47 4.75
N ARG A 705 27.82 -20.09 3.70
CA ARG A 705 26.72 -19.47 2.95
C ARG A 705 25.46 -19.53 3.81
N LYS A 706 24.77 -18.39 3.96
CA LYS A 706 23.54 -18.31 4.76
C LYS A 706 22.50 -19.31 4.25
N ARG A 707 22.05 -20.18 5.13
CA ARG A 707 20.92 -21.09 4.88
C ARG A 707 19.63 -20.28 5.11
N SER A 708 18.66 -20.42 4.22
CA SER A 708 17.35 -19.75 4.33
C SER A 708 16.52 -20.26 5.50
#